data_8396965f627d4ea8668275c38f3a07b4
#
_entry.id   8396965f627d4ea8668275c38f3a07b4
#
_cell.length_a   1.000
_cell.length_b   1.000
_cell.length_c   1.000
_cell.angle_alpha   90.00
_cell.angle_beta   90.00
_cell.angle_gamma   90.00
#
_symmetry.space_group_name_H-M   'P 1'
#
loop_
_entity.id
_entity.type
_entity.pdbx_description
1 polymer ?
#
loop_
_entity_poly.entity_id
_entity_poly.type
_entity_poly.pdbx_seq_one_letter_code
_entity_poly.pdbx_strand_id
1 'polypeptide(L)'
;MSKKTVANSPSPSSSGTPMNATTHLIIKGAREHNLKNVSLTIPKRTLSVITGVSGSGKSSLAFDTIYAEGQRRYVESLSAYARQFLELNNKPDVDRIDGLAPAIAIEQKTTSKNPRSTVGTITEIYDYLRLLYANAGVAHCPNHPDIEISAQTIQQMVDHVLAWPAGTKLMVMAPVVRGRKGEYIKERTQWQAMGYTRAEIDGELVDLADELKLVKNEKHDISLVIDRLILKDGDNSAVATRLADSLATALKLGEGLSEVVQLDVKGAEGRKMFSEKHSCPICGHSTQLEPRLFSFNSPFGACQTCDGLGEVIFFNPDLVVPDDNLTLNQGAIHPWREKDGRDSFKLSKGGSYYLKPLALHYGFSLDTPYKKLPEDVREMLMFGSGNERIEFKFEGGKSSFATRKVYDGVIDILKRRWEESSNPYSREDLNRYRSAKPCEACGGARLNPSAMAVTVGDKNVHDYTRMSIRSALEFTEYLQTTLDGAAAQIATPILREINARLGFLNHVGLNYLSLERTAGTLSGGEAQRIRLASQIGSGLTGVLYVLDEPSIGLHQRDNTRLLETLTKLRDLDNTVLVVEHDEDAIRMADYVVDMGPLAGALGGEVIAAGHVDDLINEPRSITGQFLSGKREISVPAKRRATDKQRQITVHNAQGNNLRGVSVDFPVGVMTCVTGVSGSGKSTLVMDTLHHALAARLNGSKEQPAKHGKITGLEHIDKLVNIDQSPIGRTPRSNPATYTGIYGPIRDWYSALPESKARGYGPGRFSFNVKGGRCEACEGDGVIKVEMHFLPDVYVPCEVCKGKRFNRETLEVLFKGKSIADVLDMTVADAYDFFSGVPRLAKQLKTLA
;
A
#
# COMPACT_ATOMS: atom_id res chain seq x y z
N MET A 1 -46.47 -2.08 -43.78
CA MET A 1 -45.89 -0.86 -44.36
C MET A 1 -46.38 0.31 -43.57
N SER A 2 -45.56 0.89 -42.73
CA SER A 2 -45.75 2.26 -42.22
C SER A 2 -44.38 2.70 -41.62
N LYS A 3 -43.70 3.58 -42.33
CA LYS A 3 -42.49 4.24 -41.97
C LYS A 3 -42.82 5.17 -40.78
N LYS A 4 -42.33 4.87 -39.56
CA LYS A 4 -42.25 5.85 -38.50
C LYS A 4 -40.92 6.63 -38.64
N THR A 5 -41.10 7.88 -38.98
CA THR A 5 -40.12 8.95 -39.00
C THR A 5 -39.42 9.04 -37.64
N VAL A 6 -38.10 9.00 -37.67
CA VAL A 6 -37.22 9.28 -36.54
C VAL A 6 -37.38 10.77 -36.22
N ALA A 7 -37.82 11.08 -35.02
CA ALA A 7 -37.88 12.44 -34.51
C ALA A 7 -36.50 13.03 -34.36
N ASN A 8 -36.27 14.20 -34.95
CA ASN A 8 -35.09 15.02 -34.83
C ASN A 8 -34.79 15.35 -33.35
N SER A 9 -33.53 15.21 -32.98
CA SER A 9 -33.00 15.77 -31.74
C SER A 9 -33.24 17.28 -31.67
N PRO A 10 -33.53 17.86 -30.49
CA PRO A 10 -33.70 19.30 -30.33
C PRO A 10 -32.44 20.04 -30.66
N SER A 11 -32.58 21.12 -31.43
CA SER A 11 -31.51 22.03 -31.81
C SER A 11 -31.03 22.84 -30.61
N PRO A 12 -29.70 23.02 -30.43
CA PRO A 12 -29.15 23.82 -29.34
C PRO A 12 -29.37 25.30 -29.59
N SER A 13 -29.81 26.03 -28.55
CA SER A 13 -29.89 27.48 -28.53
C SER A 13 -28.51 28.10 -28.48
N SER A 14 -28.23 28.90 -29.50
CA SER A 14 -27.20 29.83 -29.90
C SER A 14 -26.18 30.37 -28.85
N SER A 15 -24.95 29.94 -28.95
CA SER A 15 -23.78 30.82 -29.03
C SER A 15 -22.81 30.23 -30.07
N GLY A 16 -22.67 30.89 -31.20
CA GLY A 16 -22.20 30.31 -32.45
C GLY A 16 -20.71 30.04 -32.56
N THR A 17 -20.18 29.09 -31.85
CA THR A 17 -18.87 28.50 -32.17
C THR A 17 -19.08 27.28 -33.06
N PRO A 18 -18.44 27.14 -34.22
CA PRO A 18 -18.64 25.99 -35.10
C PRO A 18 -18.22 24.70 -34.38
N MET A 19 -19.14 23.71 -34.31
CA MET A 19 -18.87 22.38 -33.74
C MET A 19 -17.84 21.65 -34.63
N ASN A 20 -16.59 21.66 -34.21
CA ASN A 20 -15.51 20.93 -34.88
C ASN A 20 -14.64 20.18 -33.86
N ALA A 21 -13.77 19.31 -34.33
CA ALA A 21 -12.89 18.49 -33.50
C ALA A 21 -11.85 19.31 -32.69
N THR A 22 -11.67 20.59 -32.98
CA THR A 22 -10.81 21.49 -32.19
C THR A 22 -11.48 21.97 -30.91
N THR A 23 -12.78 22.20 -30.97
CA THR A 23 -13.58 22.76 -29.87
C THR A 23 -14.42 21.73 -29.11
N HIS A 24 -14.67 20.58 -29.72
CA HIS A 24 -15.57 19.55 -29.16
C HIS A 24 -14.95 18.15 -29.27
N LEU A 25 -15.32 17.30 -28.34
CA LEU A 25 -15.19 15.86 -28.39
C LEU A 25 -16.46 15.30 -29.04
N ILE A 26 -16.34 14.67 -30.22
CA ILE A 26 -17.48 14.20 -31.00
C ILE A 26 -17.44 12.67 -31.00
N ILE A 27 -18.44 12.04 -30.36
CA ILE A 27 -18.58 10.60 -30.24
C ILE A 27 -19.69 10.17 -31.19
N LYS A 28 -19.49 9.11 -31.96
CA LYS A 28 -20.47 8.54 -32.86
C LYS A 28 -20.54 7.03 -32.70
N GLY A 29 -21.74 6.54 -32.44
CA GLY A 29 -22.05 5.12 -32.47
C GLY A 29 -21.37 4.30 -31.37
N ALA A 30 -21.32 4.77 -30.12
CA ALA A 30 -20.77 4.00 -28.99
C ALA A 30 -21.74 2.90 -28.55
N ARG A 31 -21.24 1.64 -28.49
CA ARG A 31 -22.02 0.44 -28.19
C ARG A 31 -21.36 -0.45 -27.13
N GLU A 32 -20.36 0.07 -26.43
CA GLU A 32 -19.67 -0.69 -25.39
C GLU A 32 -20.63 -1.09 -24.26
N HIS A 33 -20.56 -2.34 -23.83
CA HIS A 33 -21.43 -2.94 -22.81
C HIS A 33 -22.93 -2.72 -23.07
N ASN A 34 -23.59 -1.88 -22.25
CA ASN A 34 -25.01 -1.61 -22.37
C ASN A 34 -25.36 -0.35 -23.17
N LEU A 35 -24.38 0.33 -23.77
CA LEU A 35 -24.62 1.54 -24.57
C LEU A 35 -25.41 1.23 -25.85
N LYS A 36 -26.45 2.01 -26.11
CA LYS A 36 -27.36 1.83 -27.25
C LYS A 36 -27.05 2.76 -28.41
N ASN A 37 -25.89 2.53 -29.06
CA ASN A 37 -25.47 3.32 -30.23
C ASN A 37 -25.42 4.83 -29.93
N VAL A 38 -24.78 5.20 -28.83
CA VAL A 38 -24.74 6.57 -28.33
C VAL A 38 -23.92 7.47 -29.24
N SER A 39 -24.53 8.61 -29.66
CA SER A 39 -23.85 9.70 -30.35
C SER A 39 -23.98 10.98 -29.54
N LEU A 40 -22.85 11.62 -29.23
CA LEU A 40 -22.79 12.73 -28.28
C LEU A 40 -21.67 13.71 -28.67
N THR A 41 -21.87 14.99 -28.40
CA THR A 41 -20.87 16.04 -28.57
C THR A 41 -20.66 16.75 -27.24
N ILE A 42 -19.43 16.73 -26.71
CA ILE A 42 -19.03 17.34 -25.44
C ILE A 42 -18.06 18.49 -25.73
N PRO A 43 -18.27 19.69 -25.19
CA PRO A 43 -17.33 20.79 -25.34
C PRO A 43 -15.99 20.48 -24.65
N LYS A 44 -14.89 20.91 -25.25
CA LYS A 44 -13.57 20.82 -24.67
C LYS A 44 -13.28 21.99 -23.73
N ARG A 45 -12.29 21.83 -22.86
CA ARG A 45 -11.86 22.84 -21.88
C ARG A 45 -13.01 23.23 -20.94
N THR A 46 -13.85 22.26 -20.64
CA THR A 46 -14.98 22.40 -19.72
C THR A 46 -14.89 21.35 -18.61
N LEU A 47 -15.55 21.63 -17.51
CA LEU A 47 -15.90 20.63 -16.51
C LEU A 47 -17.23 20.02 -16.94
N SER A 48 -17.18 18.79 -17.46
CA SER A 48 -18.35 18.05 -17.93
C SER A 48 -18.68 16.92 -16.97
N VAL A 49 -19.93 16.83 -16.52
CA VAL A 49 -20.41 15.78 -15.62
C VAL A 49 -21.28 14.78 -16.36
N ILE A 50 -20.95 13.49 -16.25
CA ILE A 50 -21.82 12.39 -16.69
C ILE A 50 -22.54 11.84 -15.47
N THR A 51 -23.87 11.98 -15.45
CA THR A 51 -24.73 11.55 -14.35
C THR A 51 -25.76 10.54 -14.80
N GLY A 52 -26.64 10.11 -13.91
CA GLY A 52 -27.70 9.12 -14.17
C GLY A 52 -27.73 8.00 -13.14
N VAL A 53 -28.73 7.14 -13.20
CA VAL A 53 -28.89 6.03 -12.24
C VAL A 53 -27.72 5.04 -12.30
N SER A 54 -27.49 4.30 -11.21
CA SER A 54 -26.44 3.27 -11.20
C SER A 54 -26.71 2.21 -12.27
N GLY A 55 -25.66 1.79 -13.00
CA GLY A 55 -25.79 0.81 -14.11
C GLY A 55 -26.38 1.39 -15.40
N SER A 56 -26.58 2.70 -15.53
CA SER A 56 -27.10 3.33 -16.76
C SER A 56 -26.12 3.43 -17.92
N GLY A 57 -24.83 3.06 -17.71
CA GLY A 57 -23.80 3.12 -18.76
C GLY A 57 -22.84 4.30 -18.64
N LYS A 58 -22.84 5.05 -17.52
CA LYS A 58 -21.94 6.19 -17.30
C LYS A 58 -20.46 5.82 -17.43
N SER A 59 -20.02 4.80 -16.68
CA SER A 59 -18.64 4.34 -16.71
C SER A 59 -18.28 3.71 -18.04
N SER A 60 -19.24 2.99 -18.70
CA SER A 60 -19.06 2.45 -20.06
C SER A 60 -18.80 3.55 -21.08
N LEU A 61 -19.46 4.70 -20.96
CA LEU A 61 -19.22 5.84 -21.83
C LEU A 61 -17.90 6.55 -21.49
N ALA A 62 -17.67 6.88 -20.22
CA ALA A 62 -16.52 7.67 -19.77
C ALA A 62 -15.19 6.90 -19.87
N PHE A 63 -15.15 5.69 -19.31
CA PHE A 63 -13.92 4.90 -19.16
C PHE A 63 -13.74 3.88 -20.29
N ASP A 64 -14.74 3.00 -20.49
CA ASP A 64 -14.60 1.89 -21.44
C ASP A 64 -14.66 2.36 -22.90
N THR A 65 -15.20 3.57 -23.18
CA THR A 65 -15.27 4.15 -24.53
C THR A 65 -14.33 5.34 -24.71
N ILE A 66 -14.53 6.46 -24.01
CA ILE A 66 -13.81 7.72 -24.27
C ILE A 66 -12.34 7.61 -23.82
N TYR A 67 -12.13 7.22 -22.57
CA TYR A 67 -10.78 7.08 -22.04
C TYR A 67 -10.00 5.96 -22.75
N ALA A 68 -10.61 4.78 -22.92
CA ALA A 68 -9.97 3.65 -23.57
C ALA A 68 -9.50 3.95 -24.98
N GLU A 69 -10.32 4.65 -25.78
CA GLU A 69 -9.93 5.09 -27.14
C GLU A 69 -8.85 6.18 -27.12
N GLY A 70 -8.93 7.12 -26.16
CA GLY A 70 -7.90 8.16 -25.95
C GLY A 70 -6.54 7.56 -25.60
N GLN A 71 -6.51 6.61 -24.66
CA GLN A 71 -5.31 5.90 -24.26
C GLN A 71 -4.76 5.03 -25.41
N ARG A 72 -5.62 4.29 -26.12
CA ARG A 72 -5.23 3.47 -27.25
C ARG A 72 -4.52 4.30 -28.32
N ARG A 73 -5.07 5.44 -28.72
CA ARG A 73 -4.45 6.34 -29.72
C ARG A 73 -3.14 6.94 -29.23
N TYR A 74 -3.06 7.29 -27.95
CA TYR A 74 -1.81 7.78 -27.37
C TYR A 74 -0.73 6.70 -27.42
N VAL A 75 -1.02 5.46 -26.99
CA VAL A 75 -0.08 4.35 -27.04
C VAL A 75 0.32 4.01 -28.48
N GLU A 76 -0.60 4.06 -29.45
CA GLU A 76 -0.29 3.85 -30.86
C GLU A 76 0.65 4.91 -31.44
N SER A 77 0.63 6.13 -30.90
CA SER A 77 1.54 7.21 -31.32
C SER A 77 2.98 7.03 -30.83
N LEU A 78 3.22 6.16 -29.87
CA LEU A 78 4.53 5.89 -29.30
C LEU A 78 5.37 4.97 -30.20
N SER A 79 6.70 4.96 -29.97
CA SER A 79 7.61 4.07 -30.69
C SER A 79 7.26 2.60 -30.46
N ALA A 80 7.62 1.73 -31.41
CA ALA A 80 7.39 0.28 -31.30
C ALA A 80 8.03 -0.32 -30.03
N TYR A 81 9.16 0.21 -29.59
CA TYR A 81 9.82 -0.19 -28.34
C TYR A 81 9.00 0.21 -27.12
N ALA A 82 8.53 1.44 -27.05
CA ALA A 82 7.70 1.91 -25.92
C ALA A 82 6.36 1.14 -25.81
N ARG A 83 5.76 0.78 -26.97
CA ARG A 83 4.53 -0.02 -27.02
C ARG A 83 4.66 -1.42 -26.42
N GLN A 84 5.86 -2.02 -26.39
CA GLN A 84 6.10 -3.32 -25.80
C GLN A 84 5.94 -3.32 -24.26
N PHE A 85 6.02 -2.15 -23.64
CA PHE A 85 5.91 -1.97 -22.19
C PHE A 85 4.55 -1.42 -21.72
N LEU A 86 3.64 -1.16 -22.65
CA LEU A 86 2.32 -0.57 -22.35
C LEU A 86 1.20 -1.53 -22.79
N GLU A 87 0.18 -1.62 -21.97
CA GLU A 87 -1.01 -2.38 -22.33
C GLU A 87 -1.73 -1.75 -23.51
N LEU A 88 -1.94 -2.54 -24.55
CA LEU A 88 -2.84 -2.19 -25.64
C LEU A 88 -4.26 -2.52 -25.18
N ASN A 89 -5.03 -1.51 -24.83
CA ASN A 89 -6.47 -1.70 -24.61
C ASN A 89 -7.11 -2.18 -25.92
N ASN A 90 -8.06 -3.09 -25.78
CA ASN A 90 -8.90 -3.49 -26.90
C ASN A 90 -9.61 -2.24 -27.47
N LYS A 91 -9.76 -2.20 -28.80
CA LYS A 91 -10.50 -1.12 -29.44
C LYS A 91 -11.95 -1.15 -28.94
N PRO A 92 -12.45 -0.08 -28.31
CA PRO A 92 -13.85 -0.05 -27.88
C PRO A 92 -14.81 -0.12 -29.06
N ASP A 93 -16.02 -0.65 -28.81
CA ASP A 93 -17.09 -0.72 -29.81
C ASP A 93 -17.71 0.68 -30.01
N VAL A 94 -17.06 1.45 -30.86
CA VAL A 94 -17.44 2.81 -31.25
C VAL A 94 -17.10 3.05 -32.72
N ASP A 95 -17.98 3.70 -33.46
CA ASP A 95 -17.73 3.98 -34.86
C ASP A 95 -16.57 4.98 -35.01
N ARG A 96 -16.62 6.11 -34.29
CA ARG A 96 -15.61 7.17 -34.34
C ARG A 96 -15.66 8.09 -33.13
N ILE A 97 -14.51 8.53 -32.66
CA ILE A 97 -14.36 9.63 -31.69
C ILE A 97 -13.39 10.65 -32.26
N ASP A 98 -13.85 11.88 -32.46
CA ASP A 98 -13.03 12.99 -32.93
C ASP A 98 -12.71 13.96 -31.78
N GLY A 99 -11.57 14.62 -31.88
CA GLY A 99 -11.17 15.64 -30.92
C GLY A 99 -10.56 15.11 -29.62
N LEU A 100 -10.20 13.82 -29.53
CA LEU A 100 -9.52 13.25 -28.38
C LEU A 100 -8.16 13.94 -28.14
N ALA A 101 -7.90 14.24 -26.89
CA ALA A 101 -6.58 14.63 -26.35
C ALA A 101 -5.97 13.40 -25.63
N PRO A 102 -4.68 13.44 -25.26
CA PRO A 102 -4.11 12.46 -24.33
C PRO A 102 -5.00 12.33 -23.08
N ALA A 103 -5.38 11.11 -22.74
CA ALA A 103 -6.37 10.88 -21.68
C ALA A 103 -5.71 10.29 -20.43
N ILE A 104 -6.11 10.80 -19.27
CA ILE A 104 -5.68 10.35 -17.94
C ILE A 104 -6.92 9.95 -17.15
N ALA A 105 -6.95 8.70 -16.65
CA ALA A 105 -8.02 8.21 -15.79
C ALA A 105 -7.64 8.28 -14.32
N ILE A 106 -8.57 8.71 -13.49
CA ILE A 106 -8.48 8.67 -12.03
C ILE A 106 -9.63 7.82 -11.50
N GLU A 107 -9.41 6.50 -11.54
CA GLU A 107 -10.39 5.50 -11.11
C GLU A 107 -10.37 5.29 -9.59
N GLN A 108 -11.49 4.79 -9.09
CA GLN A 108 -11.67 4.42 -7.69
C GLN A 108 -11.02 3.08 -7.31
N LYS A 109 -10.49 2.33 -8.29
CA LYS A 109 -9.91 0.99 -8.08
C LYS A 109 -8.81 0.97 -7.03
N THR A 110 -8.79 -0.15 -6.31
CA THR A 110 -7.96 -0.46 -5.16
C THR A 110 -6.50 -0.01 -5.27
N THR A 111 -6.05 0.63 -4.20
CA THR A 111 -4.65 1.01 -3.97
C THR A 111 -3.70 -0.18 -4.13
N SER A 112 -2.50 0.12 -4.61
CA SER A 112 -1.41 -0.85 -4.64
C SER A 112 -1.24 -1.49 -3.25
N LYS A 113 -1.26 -2.82 -3.20
CA LYS A 113 -0.97 -3.59 -1.97
C LYS A 113 0.53 -3.68 -1.67
N ASN A 114 1.36 -2.97 -2.43
CA ASN A 114 2.80 -2.95 -2.18
C ASN A 114 3.08 -2.21 -0.85
N PRO A 115 3.63 -2.87 0.17
CA PRO A 115 3.91 -2.26 1.47
C PRO A 115 4.98 -1.16 1.40
N ARG A 116 5.73 -1.09 0.30
CA ARG A 116 6.71 -0.03 0.05
C ARG A 116 6.12 1.23 -0.59
N SER A 117 4.85 1.19 -1.00
CA SER A 117 4.15 2.34 -1.54
C SER A 117 3.56 3.17 -0.40
N THR A 118 3.97 4.43 -0.28
CA THR A 118 3.51 5.39 0.74
C THR A 118 2.90 6.63 0.08
N VAL A 119 2.18 7.44 0.86
CA VAL A 119 1.68 8.74 0.38
C VAL A 119 2.82 9.56 -0.22
N GLY A 120 3.96 9.65 0.49
CA GLY A 120 5.14 10.40 0.02
C GLY A 120 5.72 9.91 -1.30
N THR A 121 5.72 8.57 -1.54
CA THR A 121 6.23 8.02 -2.82
C THR A 121 5.25 8.16 -3.96
N ILE A 122 3.94 8.05 -3.72
CA ILE A 122 2.91 8.21 -4.77
C ILE A 122 2.84 9.67 -5.25
N THR A 123 3.07 10.62 -4.34
CA THR A 123 3.05 12.07 -4.63
C THR A 123 4.39 12.62 -5.10
N GLU A 124 5.40 11.77 -5.22
CA GLU A 124 6.79 12.13 -5.54
C GLU A 124 7.46 13.07 -4.53
N ILE A 125 6.75 13.47 -3.46
CA ILE A 125 7.31 14.33 -2.40
C ILE A 125 8.54 13.69 -1.78
N TYR A 126 8.52 12.36 -1.61
CA TYR A 126 9.64 11.62 -1.03
C TYR A 126 10.90 11.71 -1.87
N ASP A 127 10.80 11.78 -3.19
CA ASP A 127 11.94 11.93 -4.08
C ASP A 127 12.59 13.33 -3.94
N TYR A 128 11.78 14.37 -3.76
CA TYR A 128 12.29 15.70 -3.43
C TYR A 128 12.90 15.76 -2.03
N LEU A 129 12.32 15.06 -1.05
CA LEU A 129 12.92 14.97 0.29
C LEU A 129 14.29 14.30 0.23
N ARG A 130 14.45 13.23 -0.54
CA ARG A 130 15.76 12.58 -0.73
C ARG A 130 16.79 13.55 -1.32
N LEU A 131 16.40 14.40 -2.26
CA LEU A 131 17.26 15.45 -2.81
C LEU A 131 17.59 16.52 -1.76
N LEU A 132 16.60 16.94 -0.98
CA LEU A 132 16.77 17.95 0.08
C LEU A 132 17.78 17.47 1.13
N TYR A 133 17.58 16.27 1.68
CA TYR A 133 18.44 15.70 2.72
C TYR A 133 19.86 15.37 2.21
N ALA A 134 19.98 14.98 0.94
CA ALA A 134 21.30 14.70 0.34
C ALA A 134 22.15 15.96 0.10
N ASN A 135 21.52 17.09 -0.20
CA ASN A 135 22.23 18.28 -0.65
C ASN A 135 22.23 19.45 0.36
N ALA A 136 21.26 19.49 1.27
CA ALA A 136 21.15 20.52 2.30
C ALA A 136 21.09 19.94 3.72
N GLY A 137 21.24 18.62 3.88
CA GLY A 137 21.24 17.95 5.17
C GLY A 137 22.54 18.08 5.94
N VAL A 138 22.45 18.21 7.25
CA VAL A 138 23.57 18.14 8.19
C VAL A 138 23.69 16.72 8.70
N ALA A 139 24.82 16.07 8.41
CA ALA A 139 25.08 14.69 8.82
C ALA A 139 25.67 14.64 10.24
N HIS A 140 25.15 13.74 11.06
CA HIS A 140 25.67 13.41 12.39
C HIS A 140 26.16 11.97 12.44
N CYS A 141 26.99 11.65 13.41
CA CYS A 141 27.44 10.29 13.59
C CYS A 141 26.33 9.43 14.25
N PRO A 142 25.93 8.30 13.67
CA PRO A 142 24.92 7.43 14.29
C PRO A 142 25.32 6.92 15.69
N ASN A 143 26.65 6.77 15.93
CA ASN A 143 27.21 6.29 17.20
C ASN A 143 27.54 7.44 18.17
N HIS A 144 27.67 8.67 17.68
CA HIS A 144 27.95 9.89 18.44
C HIS A 144 27.04 11.00 17.93
N PRO A 145 25.79 11.05 18.35
CA PRO A 145 24.77 11.94 17.76
C PRO A 145 25.11 13.43 17.86
N ASP A 146 25.90 13.81 18.87
CA ASP A 146 26.34 15.21 19.10
C ASP A 146 27.46 15.65 18.14
N ILE A 147 28.05 14.73 17.38
CA ILE A 147 29.14 15.01 16.45
C ILE A 147 28.59 15.19 15.04
N GLU A 148 28.69 16.40 14.55
CA GLU A 148 28.44 16.72 13.16
C GLU A 148 29.56 16.19 12.27
N ILE A 149 29.18 15.50 11.21
CA ILE A 149 30.08 14.94 10.20
C ILE A 149 30.10 15.90 9.01
N SER A 150 31.13 16.74 8.91
CA SER A 150 31.34 17.64 7.79
C SER A 150 32.55 17.27 6.97
N ALA A 151 32.53 17.52 5.67
CA ALA A 151 33.70 17.49 4.83
C ALA A 151 34.48 18.80 5.03
N GLN A 152 35.75 18.71 5.38
CA GLN A 152 36.60 19.88 5.60
C GLN A 152 37.51 20.07 4.41
N THR A 153 37.65 21.29 3.94
CA THR A 153 38.71 21.64 2.99
C THR A 153 40.04 21.68 3.69
N ILE A 154 41.15 21.44 2.94
CA ILE A 154 42.52 21.53 3.48
C ILE A 154 42.74 22.89 4.14
N GLN A 155 42.23 23.98 3.57
CA GLN A 155 42.34 25.32 4.15
C GLN A 155 41.69 25.39 5.54
N GLN A 156 40.47 24.86 5.70
CA GLN A 156 39.76 24.81 6.99
C GLN A 156 40.51 23.98 8.02
N MET A 157 41.12 22.87 7.58
CA MET A 157 41.97 22.02 8.46
C MET A 157 43.19 22.80 8.94
N VAL A 158 43.88 23.52 8.02
CA VAL A 158 45.03 24.39 8.32
C VAL A 158 44.62 25.48 9.30
N ASP A 159 43.50 26.20 9.03
CA ASP A 159 43.04 27.30 9.87
C ASP A 159 42.73 26.80 11.28
N HIS A 160 42.15 25.59 11.38
CA HIS A 160 41.86 24.96 12.68
C HIS A 160 43.14 24.64 13.48
N VAL A 161 44.19 24.10 12.83
CA VAL A 161 45.43 23.77 13.47
C VAL A 161 46.23 25.04 13.84
N LEU A 162 46.19 26.06 12.99
CA LEU A 162 46.85 27.36 13.26
C LEU A 162 46.20 28.14 14.41
N ALA A 163 44.97 27.84 14.78
CA ALA A 163 44.28 28.39 15.94
C ALA A 163 44.84 27.84 17.29
N TRP A 164 45.68 26.82 17.25
CA TRP A 164 46.31 26.27 18.46
C TRP A 164 47.37 27.22 19.00
N PRO A 165 47.73 27.12 20.28
CA PRO A 165 48.71 28.03 20.89
C PRO A 165 50.08 28.01 20.19
N ALA A 166 50.74 29.15 20.13
CA ALA A 166 52.11 29.22 19.62
C ALA A 166 53.06 28.35 20.46
N GLY A 167 54.06 27.74 19.81
CA GLY A 167 54.95 26.79 20.42
C GLY A 167 54.48 25.35 20.43
N THR A 168 53.24 25.09 20.04
CA THR A 168 52.69 23.72 19.96
C THR A 168 53.49 22.88 18.97
N LYS A 169 54.00 21.72 19.45
CA LYS A 169 54.66 20.71 18.63
C LYS A 169 53.59 19.75 18.12
N LEU A 170 53.45 19.61 16.83
CA LEU A 170 52.44 18.77 16.21
C LEU A 170 53.04 17.74 15.27
N MET A 171 52.30 16.65 15.10
CA MET A 171 52.63 15.56 14.20
C MET A 171 51.39 15.31 13.29
N VAL A 172 51.59 15.36 11.98
CA VAL A 172 50.60 15.03 10.99
C VAL A 172 50.73 13.57 10.62
N MET A 173 49.64 12.83 10.69
CA MET A 173 49.60 11.39 10.46
C MET A 173 48.52 11.00 9.46
N ALA A 174 48.73 9.91 8.76
CA ALA A 174 47.77 9.28 7.86
C ALA A 174 47.30 7.95 8.47
N PRO A 175 46.01 7.78 8.85
CA PRO A 175 45.50 6.52 9.38
C PRO A 175 45.25 5.53 8.22
N VAL A 176 46.21 4.65 7.95
CA VAL A 176 46.21 3.70 6.82
C VAL A 176 45.54 2.36 7.15
N VAL A 177 45.50 1.97 8.42
CA VAL A 177 44.77 0.78 8.91
C VAL A 177 43.96 1.18 10.13
N ARG A 178 42.68 0.77 10.15
CA ARG A 178 41.78 1.08 11.25
C ARG A 178 40.96 -0.15 11.62
N GLY A 179 41.23 -0.71 12.82
CA GLY A 179 40.50 -1.84 13.39
C GLY A 179 40.45 -3.09 12.51
N ARG A 180 41.48 -3.30 11.67
CA ARG A 180 41.55 -4.46 10.76
C ARG A 180 42.57 -5.49 11.24
N LYS A 181 42.25 -6.76 11.05
CA LYS A 181 43.11 -7.89 11.35
C LYS A 181 44.17 -8.05 10.26
N GLY A 182 45.44 -8.34 10.65
CA GLY A 182 46.51 -8.58 9.68
C GLY A 182 47.90 -8.42 10.28
N GLU A 183 48.93 -8.95 9.60
CA GLU A 183 50.34 -8.82 9.97
C GLU A 183 51.02 -7.61 9.27
N TYR A 184 50.41 -7.07 8.23
CA TYR A 184 50.81 -5.88 7.44
C TYR A 184 52.26 -5.85 6.98
N ILE A 185 52.91 -7.00 6.80
CA ILE A 185 54.33 -7.12 6.39
C ILE A 185 54.54 -6.52 5.00
N LYS A 186 53.65 -6.78 4.05
CA LYS A 186 53.75 -6.28 2.67
C LYS A 186 53.54 -4.78 2.60
N GLU A 187 52.53 -4.31 3.27
CA GLU A 187 52.15 -2.91 3.36
C GLU A 187 53.27 -2.10 4.01
N ARG A 188 53.87 -2.61 5.09
CA ARG A 188 55.01 -2.01 5.75
C ARG A 188 56.19 -1.82 4.80
N THR A 189 56.55 -2.86 4.03
CA THR A 189 57.61 -2.77 3.03
C THR A 189 57.30 -1.72 1.96
N GLN A 190 56.05 -1.58 1.56
CA GLN A 190 55.62 -0.55 0.61
C GLN A 190 55.75 0.85 1.21
N TRP A 191 55.34 1.07 2.47
CA TRP A 191 55.45 2.35 3.15
C TRP A 191 56.92 2.78 3.31
N GLN A 192 57.81 1.84 3.66
CA GLN A 192 59.27 2.08 3.69
C GLN A 192 59.82 2.47 2.31
N ALA A 193 59.39 1.78 1.26
CA ALA A 193 59.81 2.09 -0.10
C ALA A 193 59.29 3.47 -0.58
N MET A 194 58.20 3.96 -0.02
CA MET A 194 57.66 5.33 -0.24
C MET A 194 58.38 6.40 0.58
N GLY A 195 59.35 6.01 1.46
CA GLY A 195 60.16 6.91 2.25
C GLY A 195 59.62 7.23 3.65
N TYR A 196 58.54 6.56 4.11
CA TYR A 196 58.07 6.74 5.48
C TYR A 196 58.93 5.91 6.44
N THR A 197 59.33 6.56 7.55
CA THR A 197 60.24 5.94 8.52
C THR A 197 59.51 5.56 9.81
N ARG A 198 58.42 6.21 10.15
CA ARG A 198 57.71 6.03 11.42
C ARG A 198 56.24 5.85 11.26
N ALA A 199 55.67 5.03 12.13
CA ALA A 199 54.22 4.85 12.27
C ALA A 199 53.83 4.80 13.74
N GLU A 200 52.63 5.14 14.04
CA GLU A 200 51.99 4.79 15.30
C GLU A 200 51.19 3.52 15.08
N ILE A 201 51.44 2.48 15.87
CA ILE A 201 50.76 1.19 15.80
C ILE A 201 50.15 0.93 17.19
N ASP A 202 48.82 0.80 17.23
CA ASP A 202 48.05 0.55 18.47
C ASP A 202 48.38 1.53 19.59
N GLY A 203 48.67 2.79 19.22
CA GLY A 203 48.98 3.89 20.14
C GLY A 203 50.45 4.04 20.47
N GLU A 204 51.33 3.17 20.00
CA GLU A 204 52.80 3.25 20.20
C GLU A 204 53.50 3.74 18.93
N LEU A 205 54.38 4.74 19.11
CA LEU A 205 55.20 5.26 18.01
C LEU A 205 56.39 4.36 17.76
N VAL A 206 56.48 3.75 16.59
CA VAL A 206 57.46 2.76 16.20
C VAL A 206 58.24 3.19 14.96
N ASP A 207 59.49 2.73 14.82
CA ASP A 207 60.26 2.87 13.59
C ASP A 207 59.88 1.72 12.65
N LEU A 208 59.53 2.03 11.39
CA LEU A 208 59.17 1.02 10.42
C LEU A 208 60.32 0.10 10.02
N ALA A 209 61.56 0.48 10.32
CA ALA A 209 62.74 -0.35 10.11
C ALA A 209 62.92 -1.46 11.17
N ASP A 210 62.29 -1.29 12.35
CA ASP A 210 62.38 -2.28 13.41
C ASP A 210 61.58 -3.56 13.06
N GLU A 211 61.99 -4.70 13.63
CA GLU A 211 61.26 -5.97 13.42
C GLU A 211 59.99 -6.00 14.25
N LEU A 212 58.86 -5.64 13.62
CA LEU A 212 57.55 -5.63 14.23
C LEU A 212 56.80 -6.93 13.93
N LYS A 213 56.33 -7.63 14.96
CA LYS A 213 55.49 -8.85 14.83
C LYS A 213 54.06 -8.54 15.29
N LEU A 214 53.21 -8.18 14.34
CA LEU A 214 51.77 -7.98 14.61
C LEU A 214 51.03 -9.32 14.60
N VAL A 215 50.05 -9.46 15.50
CA VAL A 215 49.30 -10.70 15.64
C VAL A 215 48.19 -10.76 14.58
N LYS A 216 48.26 -11.73 13.69
CA LYS A 216 47.38 -11.88 12.52
C LYS A 216 45.88 -11.82 12.83
N ASN A 217 45.46 -12.32 13.99
CA ASN A 217 44.06 -12.45 14.37
C ASN A 217 43.58 -11.30 15.26
N GLU A 218 44.39 -10.36 15.62
CA GLU A 218 44.07 -9.17 16.38
C GLU A 218 43.78 -7.99 15.45
N LYS A 219 43.02 -7.04 15.94
CA LYS A 219 42.71 -5.80 15.20
C LYS A 219 43.79 -4.79 15.52
N HIS A 220 44.34 -4.16 14.50
CA HIS A 220 45.37 -3.15 14.60
C HIS A 220 44.91 -1.82 14.03
N ASP A 221 45.39 -0.74 14.62
CA ASP A 221 45.29 0.63 14.12
C ASP A 221 46.69 1.13 13.77
N ILE A 222 46.92 1.55 12.51
CA ILE A 222 48.21 2.00 12.01
C ILE A 222 48.04 3.36 11.38
N SER A 223 48.79 4.36 11.89
CA SER A 223 48.87 5.72 11.33
C SER A 223 50.29 6.05 10.94
N LEU A 224 50.53 6.34 9.65
CA LEU A 224 51.87 6.75 9.17
C LEU A 224 52.17 8.19 9.57
N VAL A 225 53.35 8.47 10.09
CA VAL A 225 53.82 9.83 10.36
C VAL A 225 54.24 10.48 9.06
N ILE A 226 53.56 11.56 8.68
CA ILE A 226 53.80 12.31 7.44
C ILE A 226 54.78 13.45 7.70
N ASP A 227 54.51 14.24 8.76
CA ASP A 227 55.37 15.40 9.07
C ASP A 227 55.32 15.75 10.57
N ARG A 228 56.35 16.51 11.04
CA ARG A 228 56.41 17.08 12.39
C ARG A 228 56.69 18.59 12.28
N LEU A 229 55.84 19.40 12.88
CA LEU A 229 55.86 20.84 12.76
C LEU A 229 55.78 21.49 14.15
N ILE A 230 56.22 22.73 14.23
CA ILE A 230 56.07 23.57 15.44
C ILE A 230 55.41 24.86 15.01
N LEU A 231 54.33 25.25 15.67
CA LEU A 231 53.65 26.54 15.48
C LEU A 231 54.55 27.63 16.05
N LYS A 232 54.82 28.68 15.26
CA LYS A 232 55.63 29.80 15.66
C LYS A 232 54.80 30.92 16.27
N ASP A 233 55.45 31.75 17.06
CA ASP A 233 54.85 32.99 17.50
C ASP A 233 55.00 34.05 16.38
N GLY A 234 53.85 34.59 15.89
CA GLY A 234 53.81 35.53 14.76
C GLY A 234 53.50 34.92 13.39
N ASP A 235 54.29 35.25 12.37
CA ASP A 235 54.01 34.80 11.00
C ASP A 235 54.15 33.29 10.81
N ASN A 236 53.07 32.60 10.59
CA ASN A 236 52.98 31.17 10.32
C ASN A 236 52.77 30.83 8.83
N SER A 237 52.97 31.76 7.89
CA SER A 237 52.66 31.52 6.45
C SER A 237 53.45 30.34 5.86
N ALA A 238 54.73 30.22 6.19
CA ALA A 238 55.55 29.08 5.76
C ALA A 238 55.13 27.76 6.43
N VAL A 239 54.66 27.82 7.68
CA VAL A 239 54.14 26.65 8.42
C VAL A 239 52.81 26.26 7.82
N ALA A 240 51.91 27.20 7.49
CA ALA A 240 50.66 26.95 6.85
C ALA A 240 50.78 26.23 5.52
N THR A 241 51.70 26.68 4.64
CA THR A 241 51.94 26.01 3.35
C THR A 241 52.43 24.59 3.54
N ARG A 242 53.40 24.38 4.42
CA ARG A 242 53.94 23.04 4.69
C ARG A 242 52.91 22.12 5.37
N LEU A 243 52.07 22.65 6.25
CA LEU A 243 50.96 21.93 6.87
C LEU A 243 49.91 21.53 5.83
N ALA A 244 49.59 22.40 4.90
CA ALA A 244 48.66 22.08 3.82
C ALA A 244 49.16 20.92 2.94
N ASP A 245 50.47 20.94 2.54
CA ASP A 245 51.08 19.86 1.77
C ASP A 245 51.12 18.54 2.55
N SER A 246 51.42 18.62 3.84
CA SER A 246 51.44 17.44 4.72
C SER A 246 50.05 16.86 4.92
N LEU A 247 49.03 17.70 5.11
CA LEU A 247 47.62 17.28 5.19
C LEU A 247 47.13 16.67 3.87
N ALA A 248 47.45 17.28 2.72
CA ALA A 248 47.13 16.73 1.42
C ALA A 248 47.73 15.34 1.22
N THR A 249 48.97 15.13 1.64
CA THR A 249 49.64 13.84 1.58
C THR A 249 48.98 12.83 2.54
N ALA A 250 48.68 13.26 3.77
CA ALA A 250 48.02 12.42 4.76
C ALA A 250 46.63 11.99 4.30
N LEU A 251 45.81 12.91 3.75
CA LEU A 251 44.47 12.64 3.21
C LEU A 251 44.54 11.64 2.04
N LYS A 252 45.54 11.76 1.17
CA LYS A 252 45.70 10.83 0.03
C LYS A 252 45.99 9.41 0.50
N LEU A 253 46.85 9.25 1.51
CA LEU A 253 47.25 7.94 2.06
C LEU A 253 46.18 7.35 2.98
N GLY A 254 45.54 8.18 3.79
CA GLY A 254 44.49 7.80 4.73
C GLY A 254 43.08 7.74 4.09
N GLU A 255 42.98 7.67 2.75
CA GLU A 255 41.74 7.56 2.00
C GLU A 255 40.74 8.69 2.32
N GLY A 256 41.21 9.91 2.51
CA GLY A 256 40.42 11.10 2.83
C GLY A 256 40.40 11.43 4.33
N LEU A 257 41.20 10.76 5.14
CA LEU A 257 41.36 11.04 6.56
C LEU A 257 42.79 11.47 6.87
N SER A 258 42.94 12.42 7.78
CA SER A 258 44.25 12.79 8.37
C SER A 258 44.06 13.05 9.86
N GLU A 259 45.13 12.80 10.61
CA GLU A 259 45.15 13.05 12.04
C GLU A 259 46.30 14.01 12.38
N VAL A 260 46.01 15.00 13.23
CA VAL A 260 47.03 15.88 13.77
C VAL A 260 47.05 15.74 15.27
N VAL A 261 48.26 15.42 15.79
CA VAL A 261 48.48 15.16 17.22
C VAL A 261 49.38 16.25 17.81
N GLN A 262 48.97 16.83 18.94
CA GLN A 262 49.77 17.71 19.77
C GLN A 262 50.68 16.85 20.65
N LEU A 263 51.98 16.95 20.46
CA LEU A 263 52.93 16.09 21.16
C LEU A 263 53.06 16.44 22.66
N ASP A 264 52.71 17.65 23.02
CA ASP A 264 52.82 18.16 24.40
C ASP A 264 51.54 17.89 25.21
N VAL A 265 50.46 17.36 24.60
CA VAL A 265 49.17 17.04 25.24
C VAL A 265 48.94 15.53 25.18
N LYS A 266 48.87 14.88 26.35
CA LYS A 266 48.60 13.42 26.41
C LYS A 266 47.13 13.11 26.33
N GLY A 267 46.81 12.03 25.61
CA GLY A 267 45.45 11.49 25.50
C GLY A 267 44.65 12.02 24.31
N ALA A 268 43.33 11.75 24.29
CA ALA A 268 42.46 12.07 23.18
C ALA A 268 42.29 13.60 22.94
N GLU A 269 42.47 14.41 23.96
CA GLU A 269 42.36 15.87 23.87
C GLU A 269 43.42 16.51 22.99
N GLY A 270 44.59 15.88 22.90
CA GLY A 270 45.70 16.31 22.03
C GLY A 270 45.61 15.82 20.58
N ARG A 271 44.55 15.09 20.21
CA ARG A 271 44.39 14.45 18.88
C ARG A 271 43.20 15.02 18.15
N LYS A 272 43.43 15.44 16.92
CA LYS A 272 42.34 15.92 16.05
C LYS A 272 42.32 15.17 14.74
N MET A 273 41.24 14.44 14.51
CA MET A 273 41.00 13.79 13.23
C MET A 273 40.34 14.78 12.27
N PHE A 274 40.80 14.88 11.06
CA PHE A 274 40.26 15.67 9.98
C PHE A 274 39.80 14.75 8.85
N SER A 275 38.77 15.17 8.13
CA SER A 275 38.23 14.40 7.02
C SER A 275 37.93 15.29 5.83
N GLU A 276 38.42 14.91 4.66
CA GLU A 276 38.00 15.44 3.37
C GLU A 276 36.65 14.87 2.96
N LYS A 277 36.26 13.73 3.53
CA LYS A 277 34.98 13.06 3.35
C LYS A 277 34.13 13.19 4.63
N HIS A 278 32.81 13.04 4.50
CA HIS A 278 31.91 13.04 5.66
C HIS A 278 32.21 11.82 6.56
N SER A 279 33.02 12.00 7.59
CA SER A 279 33.39 10.93 8.54
C SER A 279 33.52 11.43 9.98
N CYS A 280 33.10 10.59 10.94
CA CYS A 280 33.16 10.88 12.36
C CYS A 280 34.62 10.85 12.85
N PRO A 281 35.08 11.90 13.55
CA PRO A 281 36.44 11.94 14.07
C PRO A 281 36.72 10.90 15.18
N ILE A 282 35.66 10.45 15.89
CA ILE A 282 35.84 9.51 17.02
C ILE A 282 35.86 8.06 16.54
N CYS A 283 34.79 7.60 15.83
CA CYS A 283 34.67 6.19 15.43
C CYS A 283 35.01 5.93 13.95
N GLY A 284 35.28 6.99 13.18
CA GLY A 284 35.58 6.89 11.76
C GLY A 284 34.40 6.47 10.88
N HIS A 285 33.20 6.44 11.43
CA HIS A 285 31.97 6.22 10.62
C HIS A 285 31.93 7.28 9.53
N SER A 286 31.86 6.84 8.27
CA SER A 286 31.78 7.74 7.11
C SER A 286 30.40 7.59 6.47
N THR A 287 29.76 8.70 6.20
CA THR A 287 28.46 8.76 5.52
C THR A 287 28.61 9.55 4.23
N GLN A 288 28.29 8.92 3.11
CA GLN A 288 28.23 9.60 1.83
C GLN A 288 26.80 10.11 1.61
N LEU A 289 26.63 11.43 1.56
CA LEU A 289 25.35 12.06 1.35
C LEU A 289 24.95 11.96 -0.13
N GLU A 290 24.11 10.98 -0.45
CA GLU A 290 23.56 10.75 -1.77
C GLU A 290 22.06 10.49 -1.65
N PRO A 291 21.24 10.84 -2.67
CA PRO A 291 19.79 10.59 -2.62
C PRO A 291 19.39 9.13 -2.38
N ARG A 292 20.22 8.17 -2.79
CA ARG A 292 19.99 6.73 -2.55
C ARG A 292 20.14 6.31 -1.08
N LEU A 293 20.87 7.09 -0.26
CA LEU A 293 20.99 6.86 1.20
C LEU A 293 19.63 7.02 1.89
N PHE A 294 18.78 7.91 1.38
CA PHE A 294 17.45 8.19 1.91
C PHE A 294 16.35 7.35 1.23
N SER A 295 16.71 6.33 0.47
CA SER A 295 15.75 5.44 -0.19
C SER A 295 15.60 4.14 0.56
N PHE A 296 14.43 3.90 1.15
CA PHE A 296 14.10 2.61 1.77
C PHE A 296 13.84 1.49 0.74
N ASN A 297 13.80 1.81 -0.56
CA ASN A 297 13.73 0.84 -1.66
C ASN A 297 15.12 0.44 -2.19
N SER A 298 16.17 1.10 -1.70
CA SER A 298 17.55 0.81 -2.07
C SER A 298 18.23 0.07 -0.93
N PRO A 299 18.98 -1.02 -1.19
CA PRO A 299 19.77 -1.72 -0.16
C PRO A 299 20.78 -0.81 0.56
N PHE A 300 21.14 0.32 -0.09
CA PHE A 300 22.08 1.30 0.44
C PHE A 300 21.48 2.14 1.58
N GLY A 301 20.18 2.45 1.51
CA GLY A 301 19.47 3.29 2.50
C GLY A 301 18.52 2.51 3.40
N ALA A 302 18.08 1.33 2.97
CA ALA A 302 17.12 0.52 3.71
C ALA A 302 17.68 -0.01 5.03
N CYS A 303 16.81 -0.13 6.03
CA CYS A 303 17.12 -0.90 7.23
C CYS A 303 17.32 -2.37 6.87
N GLN A 304 18.47 -2.93 7.19
CA GLN A 304 18.85 -4.30 6.84
C GLN A 304 17.99 -5.38 7.54
N THR A 305 17.39 -5.06 8.69
CA THR A 305 16.56 -5.99 9.45
C THR A 305 15.18 -6.19 8.81
N CYS A 306 14.60 -5.13 8.24
CA CYS A 306 13.25 -5.18 7.64
C CYS A 306 13.24 -4.90 6.13
N ASP A 307 14.40 -4.82 5.48
CA ASP A 307 14.53 -4.51 4.05
C ASP A 307 13.73 -3.28 3.61
N GLY A 308 13.66 -2.26 4.45
CA GLY A 308 12.94 -1.02 4.18
C GLY A 308 11.41 -1.12 4.31
N LEU A 309 10.89 -2.19 4.89
CA LEU A 309 9.44 -2.35 5.13
C LEU A 309 8.96 -1.55 6.35
N GLY A 310 9.83 -1.27 7.32
CA GLY A 310 9.49 -0.60 8.58
C GLY A 310 8.81 -1.51 9.60
N GLU A 311 8.41 -2.70 9.18
CA GLU A 311 7.74 -3.71 9.99
C GLU A 311 8.32 -5.10 9.75
N VAL A 312 8.19 -5.96 10.73
CA VAL A 312 8.57 -7.37 10.63
C VAL A 312 7.30 -8.21 10.75
N ILE A 313 7.07 -9.05 9.75
CA ILE A 313 5.93 -9.96 9.74
C ILE A 313 6.35 -11.27 10.42
N PHE A 314 5.59 -11.69 11.40
CA PHE A 314 5.87 -12.89 12.19
C PHE A 314 4.61 -13.73 12.38
N PHE A 315 4.77 -15.04 12.65
CA PHE A 315 3.66 -15.87 13.07
C PHE A 315 3.36 -15.58 14.54
N ASN A 316 2.13 -15.13 14.81
CA ASN A 316 1.71 -14.66 16.12
C ASN A 316 1.16 -15.84 16.94
N PRO A 317 1.76 -16.16 18.12
CA PRO A 317 1.28 -17.22 18.99
C PRO A 317 -0.19 -17.06 19.39
N ASP A 318 -0.69 -15.84 19.60
CA ASP A 318 -2.09 -15.57 19.96
C ASP A 318 -3.07 -15.91 18.83
N LEU A 319 -2.63 -15.82 17.57
CA LEU A 319 -3.41 -16.25 16.43
C LEU A 319 -3.33 -17.76 16.20
N VAL A 320 -2.25 -18.39 16.65
CA VAL A 320 -2.06 -19.84 16.60
C VAL A 320 -2.89 -20.52 17.68
N VAL A 321 -3.00 -19.92 18.87
CA VAL A 321 -3.86 -20.39 19.98
C VAL A 321 -4.92 -19.34 20.28
N PRO A 322 -5.98 -19.30 19.49
CA PRO A 322 -6.99 -18.25 19.58
C PRO A 322 -7.88 -18.36 20.83
N ASP A 323 -8.10 -19.51 21.36
CA ASP A 323 -8.84 -19.76 22.60
C ASP A 323 -8.01 -20.66 23.52
N ASP A 324 -7.42 -20.06 24.54
CA ASP A 324 -6.58 -20.72 25.51
C ASP A 324 -7.36 -21.51 26.58
N ASN A 325 -8.69 -21.40 26.59
CA ASN A 325 -9.57 -22.22 27.42
C ASN A 325 -9.74 -23.63 26.84
N LEU A 326 -9.53 -23.82 25.54
CA LEU A 326 -9.59 -25.13 24.90
C LEU A 326 -8.41 -26.00 25.32
N THR A 327 -8.66 -27.32 25.34
CA THR A 327 -7.60 -28.30 25.49
C THR A 327 -6.91 -28.56 24.15
N LEU A 328 -5.71 -29.14 24.17
CA LEU A 328 -5.02 -29.54 22.96
C LEU A 328 -5.83 -30.55 22.14
N ASN A 329 -6.52 -31.48 22.78
CA ASN A 329 -7.42 -32.44 22.13
C ASN A 329 -8.66 -31.75 21.52
N GLN A 330 -9.13 -30.65 22.06
CA GLN A 330 -10.20 -29.84 21.51
C GLN A 330 -9.70 -28.87 20.40
N GLY A 331 -8.42 -28.94 20.05
CA GLY A 331 -7.84 -28.14 18.98
C GLY A 331 -7.50 -26.71 19.38
N ALA A 332 -6.96 -26.53 20.60
CA ALA A 332 -6.44 -25.22 21.04
C ALA A 332 -5.43 -24.64 20.04
N ILE A 333 -4.54 -25.46 19.48
CA ILE A 333 -3.62 -25.07 18.39
C ILE A 333 -4.39 -25.09 17.08
N HIS A 334 -4.86 -23.93 16.65
CA HIS A 334 -5.76 -23.76 15.51
C HIS A 334 -5.26 -24.38 14.19
N PRO A 335 -3.98 -24.27 13.80
CA PRO A 335 -3.47 -24.90 12.57
C PRO A 335 -3.53 -26.43 12.57
N TRP A 336 -3.68 -27.06 13.75
CA TRP A 336 -3.70 -28.51 13.94
C TRP A 336 -5.07 -29.06 14.29
N ARG A 337 -6.12 -28.26 14.16
CA ARG A 337 -7.48 -28.74 14.41
C ARG A 337 -8.16 -29.24 13.14
N GLU A 338 -9.06 -30.19 13.28
CA GLU A 338 -9.98 -30.64 12.25
C GLU A 338 -11.41 -30.62 12.77
N LYS A 339 -12.39 -30.50 11.85
CA LYS A 339 -13.80 -30.51 12.24
C LYS A 339 -14.21 -31.90 12.75
N ASP A 340 -14.96 -31.88 13.86
CA ASP A 340 -15.56 -33.08 14.46
C ASP A 340 -17.07 -32.80 14.66
N GLY A 341 -17.84 -33.08 13.62
CA GLY A 341 -19.26 -32.74 13.57
C GLY A 341 -19.54 -31.31 13.04
N ARG A 342 -20.73 -30.76 13.35
CA ARG A 342 -21.19 -29.46 12.81
C ARG A 342 -20.50 -28.27 13.49
N ASP A 343 -20.33 -28.33 14.81
CA ASP A 343 -19.89 -27.19 15.63
C ASP A 343 -18.74 -27.51 16.61
N SER A 344 -18.09 -28.67 16.45
CA SER A 344 -16.98 -29.11 17.29
C SER A 344 -15.70 -29.33 16.49
N PHE A 345 -14.58 -29.20 17.19
CA PHE A 345 -13.25 -29.43 16.63
C PHE A 345 -12.48 -30.42 17.53
N LYS A 346 -11.57 -31.15 16.89
CA LYS A 346 -10.62 -32.04 17.56
C LYS A 346 -9.22 -31.85 17.01
N LEU A 347 -8.26 -32.44 17.71
CA LEU A 347 -6.87 -32.48 17.25
C LEU A 347 -6.76 -33.32 15.96
N SER A 348 -6.15 -32.74 14.93
CA SER A 348 -5.88 -33.43 13.67
C SER A 348 -4.85 -34.56 13.83
N LYS A 349 -4.84 -35.51 12.91
CA LYS A 349 -3.82 -36.58 12.89
C LYS A 349 -2.40 -36.01 12.82
N GLY A 350 -2.18 -34.96 12.03
CA GLY A 350 -0.90 -34.26 11.93
C GLY A 350 -0.47 -33.60 13.24
N GLY A 351 -1.40 -32.95 13.94
CA GLY A 351 -1.14 -32.37 15.26
C GLY A 351 -0.87 -33.45 16.32
N SER A 352 -1.63 -34.54 16.27
CA SER A 352 -1.46 -35.67 17.20
C SER A 352 -0.07 -36.31 17.11
N TYR A 353 0.51 -36.35 15.89
CA TYR A 353 1.87 -36.81 15.64
C TYR A 353 2.92 -36.06 16.46
N TYR A 354 2.79 -34.76 16.60
CA TYR A 354 3.70 -33.93 17.40
C TYR A 354 3.34 -33.97 18.89
N LEU A 355 2.07 -33.75 19.23
CA LEU A 355 1.66 -33.48 20.62
C LEU A 355 1.70 -34.70 21.53
N LYS A 356 1.39 -35.90 21.05
CA LYS A 356 1.42 -37.11 21.88
C LYS A 356 2.81 -37.46 22.43
N PRO A 357 3.88 -37.50 21.59
CA PRO A 357 5.24 -37.70 22.06
C PRO A 357 5.72 -36.61 23.01
N LEU A 358 5.37 -35.35 22.73
CA LEU A 358 5.72 -34.21 23.60
C LEU A 358 5.05 -34.32 24.96
N ALA A 359 3.74 -34.67 24.99
CA ALA A 359 3.00 -34.86 26.24
C ALA A 359 3.59 -36.00 27.11
N LEU A 360 4.01 -37.10 26.46
CA LEU A 360 4.67 -38.21 27.14
C LEU A 360 6.04 -37.82 27.70
N HIS A 361 6.82 -37.10 26.92
CA HIS A 361 8.20 -36.70 27.26
C HIS A 361 8.24 -35.67 28.40
N TYR A 362 7.39 -34.62 28.31
CA TYR A 362 7.34 -33.53 29.28
C TYR A 362 6.28 -33.73 30.39
N GLY A 363 5.55 -34.82 30.40
CA GLY A 363 4.63 -35.23 31.48
C GLY A 363 3.38 -34.34 31.58
N PHE A 364 2.86 -33.77 30.52
CA PHE A 364 1.62 -32.99 30.53
C PHE A 364 0.46 -33.69 29.84
N SER A 365 -0.78 -33.34 30.23
CA SER A 365 -1.99 -33.93 29.65
C SER A 365 -2.53 -33.09 28.50
N LEU A 366 -2.90 -33.74 27.38
CA LEU A 366 -3.56 -33.08 26.22
C LEU A 366 -4.98 -32.60 26.56
N ASP A 367 -5.57 -33.04 27.65
CA ASP A 367 -6.90 -32.63 28.12
C ASP A 367 -6.84 -31.47 29.13
N THR A 368 -5.64 -30.95 29.41
CA THR A 368 -5.49 -29.71 30.19
C THR A 368 -5.77 -28.50 29.30
N PRO A 369 -6.60 -27.53 29.73
CA PRO A 369 -6.76 -26.26 29.03
C PRO A 369 -5.41 -25.57 28.79
N TYR A 370 -5.19 -25.03 27.58
CA TYR A 370 -3.89 -24.48 27.17
C TYR A 370 -3.34 -23.44 28.18
N LYS A 371 -4.19 -22.56 28.71
CA LYS A 371 -3.79 -21.55 29.70
C LYS A 371 -3.32 -22.11 31.03
N LYS A 372 -3.70 -23.38 31.36
CA LYS A 372 -3.32 -24.06 32.62
C LYS A 372 -2.06 -24.92 32.45
N LEU A 373 -1.56 -25.09 31.24
CA LEU A 373 -0.26 -25.73 31.01
C LEU A 373 0.86 -24.87 31.61
N PRO A 374 1.93 -25.47 32.12
CA PRO A 374 3.12 -24.76 32.56
C PRO A 374 3.67 -23.84 31.47
N GLU A 375 4.29 -22.73 31.84
CA GLU A 375 4.77 -21.71 30.92
C GLU A 375 5.85 -22.25 30.00
N ASP A 376 6.79 -23.01 30.51
CA ASP A 376 7.85 -23.73 29.81
C ASP A 376 7.29 -24.71 28.76
N VAL A 377 6.20 -25.41 29.07
CA VAL A 377 5.51 -26.31 28.12
C VAL A 377 4.85 -25.48 27.01
N ARG A 378 4.19 -24.36 27.34
CA ARG A 378 3.57 -23.50 26.34
C ARG A 378 4.62 -22.88 25.40
N GLU A 379 5.74 -22.45 25.97
CA GLU A 379 6.85 -21.89 25.20
C GLU A 379 7.49 -22.96 24.29
N MET A 380 7.74 -24.15 24.83
CA MET A 380 8.23 -25.28 24.05
C MET A 380 7.27 -25.67 22.91
N LEU A 381 5.97 -25.71 23.15
CA LEU A 381 4.98 -26.02 22.12
C LEU A 381 5.04 -24.99 20.97
N MET A 382 5.23 -23.71 21.26
CA MET A 382 5.27 -22.64 20.26
C MET A 382 6.61 -22.54 19.56
N PHE A 383 7.72 -22.57 20.30
CA PHE A 383 9.05 -22.22 19.80
C PHE A 383 10.05 -23.39 19.73
N GLY A 384 9.64 -24.58 20.16
CA GLY A 384 10.45 -25.79 20.02
C GLY A 384 11.19 -26.21 21.27
N SER A 385 11.83 -27.40 21.19
CA SER A 385 12.55 -28.04 22.29
C SER A 385 14.02 -27.61 22.44
N GLY A 386 14.44 -26.53 21.76
CA GLY A 386 15.84 -26.10 21.74
C GLY A 386 16.77 -27.17 21.14
N ASN A 387 17.74 -27.63 21.92
CA ASN A 387 18.65 -28.70 21.49
C ASN A 387 18.21 -30.11 21.93
N GLU A 388 17.10 -30.22 22.67
CA GLU A 388 16.61 -31.50 23.21
C GLU A 388 16.01 -32.37 22.11
N ARG A 389 16.47 -33.61 22.02
CA ARG A 389 15.99 -34.58 21.03
C ARG A 389 14.90 -35.47 21.64
N ILE A 390 13.73 -35.44 21.08
CA ILE A 390 12.52 -36.16 21.50
C ILE A 390 12.28 -37.33 20.56
N GLU A 391 11.81 -38.45 21.13
CA GLU A 391 11.48 -39.64 20.34
C GLU A 391 10.07 -39.53 19.77
N PHE A 392 9.96 -39.46 18.46
CA PHE A 392 8.71 -39.47 17.70
C PHE A 392 8.48 -40.85 17.11
N LYS A 393 7.38 -41.51 17.49
CA LYS A 393 6.99 -42.81 16.96
C LYS A 393 6.00 -42.66 15.82
N PHE A 394 6.30 -43.29 14.71
CA PHE A 394 5.42 -43.37 13.55
C PHE A 394 4.65 -44.70 13.61
N GLU A 395 3.34 -44.64 13.78
CA GLU A 395 2.44 -45.77 13.67
C GLU A 395 1.68 -45.67 12.33
N GLY A 396 2.22 -46.27 11.29
CA GLY A 396 1.61 -46.33 9.95
C GLY A 396 1.39 -47.78 9.52
N GLY A 397 0.19 -48.31 9.64
CA GLY A 397 -0.27 -49.57 9.09
C GLY A 397 0.59 -50.82 9.40
N LYS A 398 1.52 -51.17 8.56
CA LYS A 398 2.38 -52.36 8.72
C LYS A 398 3.80 -52.06 9.20
N SER A 399 4.20 -50.83 9.40
CA SER A 399 5.55 -50.45 9.86
C SER A 399 5.48 -49.35 10.91
N SER A 400 6.12 -49.59 12.05
CA SER A 400 6.42 -48.59 13.05
C SER A 400 7.91 -48.28 13.04
N PHE A 401 8.29 -47.02 12.94
CA PHE A 401 9.67 -46.65 13.21
C PHE A 401 9.71 -45.46 14.15
N ALA A 402 10.73 -45.39 14.98
CA ALA A 402 10.96 -44.30 15.90
C ALA A 402 12.12 -43.48 15.43
N THR A 403 11.99 -42.16 15.47
CA THR A 403 13.08 -41.24 15.16
C THR A 403 13.28 -40.26 16.31
N ARG A 404 14.54 -39.99 16.68
CA ARG A 404 14.89 -38.96 17.67
C ARG A 404 15.28 -37.68 16.93
N LYS A 405 14.48 -36.63 17.07
CA LYS A 405 14.72 -35.31 16.47
C LYS A 405 14.36 -34.19 17.44
N VAL A 406 14.90 -33.03 17.20
CA VAL A 406 14.50 -31.81 17.85
C VAL A 406 13.08 -31.45 17.38
N TYR A 407 12.29 -30.90 18.26
CA TYR A 407 10.98 -30.35 17.92
C TYR A 407 11.11 -28.87 17.59
N ASP A 408 10.77 -28.48 16.38
CA ASP A 408 10.99 -27.12 15.84
C ASP A 408 10.02 -26.07 16.42
N GLY A 409 8.94 -26.50 17.08
CA GLY A 409 7.84 -25.60 17.51
C GLY A 409 6.81 -25.33 16.39
N VAL A 410 5.60 -24.98 16.81
CA VAL A 410 4.50 -24.69 15.88
C VAL A 410 4.85 -23.53 14.96
N ILE A 411 5.46 -22.48 15.50
CA ILE A 411 5.80 -21.26 14.75
C ILE A 411 6.75 -21.55 13.61
N ASP A 412 7.84 -22.27 13.85
CA ASP A 412 8.81 -22.60 12.82
C ASP A 412 8.27 -23.62 11.80
N ILE A 413 7.41 -24.54 12.22
CA ILE A 413 6.69 -25.45 11.33
C ILE A 413 5.79 -24.65 10.36
N LEU A 414 5.04 -23.65 10.87
CA LEU A 414 4.19 -22.79 10.04
C LEU A 414 5.01 -21.92 9.09
N LYS A 415 6.13 -21.35 9.58
CA LYS A 415 7.05 -20.55 8.79
C LYS A 415 7.61 -21.36 7.62
N ARG A 416 8.16 -22.54 7.88
CA ARG A 416 8.66 -23.44 6.83
C ARG A 416 7.57 -23.83 5.83
N ARG A 417 6.37 -24.20 6.28
CA ARG A 417 5.25 -24.50 5.38
C ARG A 417 4.87 -23.32 4.51
N TRP A 418 4.92 -22.11 5.03
CA TRP A 418 4.61 -20.90 4.27
C TRP A 418 5.69 -20.61 3.21
N GLU A 419 6.97 -20.79 3.56
CA GLU A 419 8.12 -20.60 2.66
C GLU A 419 8.14 -21.65 1.53
N GLU A 420 7.94 -22.92 1.86
CA GLU A 420 7.98 -24.05 0.92
C GLU A 420 6.71 -24.16 0.06
N SER A 421 5.60 -23.55 0.44
CA SER A 421 4.34 -23.64 -0.31
C SER A 421 4.42 -22.87 -1.62
N SER A 422 4.29 -23.58 -2.74
CA SER A 422 4.09 -22.98 -4.07
C SER A 422 2.62 -22.63 -4.35
N ASN A 423 1.68 -23.12 -3.51
CA ASN A 423 0.25 -22.91 -3.70
C ASN A 423 -0.21 -21.60 -3.04
N PRO A 424 -0.70 -20.60 -3.81
CA PRO A 424 -1.19 -19.33 -3.28
C PRO A 424 -2.29 -19.48 -2.21
N TYR A 425 -3.18 -20.46 -2.38
CA TYR A 425 -4.27 -20.70 -1.42
C TYR A 425 -3.75 -21.20 -0.07
N SER A 426 -2.73 -22.07 -0.09
CA SER A 426 -2.11 -22.55 1.15
C SER A 426 -1.38 -21.42 1.88
N ARG A 427 -0.71 -20.53 1.15
CA ARG A 427 -0.10 -19.31 1.72
C ARG A 427 -1.15 -18.36 2.29
N GLU A 428 -2.26 -18.14 1.59
CA GLU A 428 -3.37 -17.29 2.08
C GLU A 428 -3.96 -17.85 3.38
N ASP A 429 -4.14 -19.17 3.46
CA ASP A 429 -4.64 -19.85 4.66
C ASP A 429 -3.67 -19.70 5.86
N LEU A 430 -2.36 -19.74 5.59
CA LEU A 430 -1.34 -19.55 6.63
C LEU A 430 -1.17 -18.07 7.01
N ASN A 431 -1.47 -17.12 6.13
CA ASN A 431 -1.39 -15.68 6.42
C ASN A 431 -2.30 -15.25 7.58
N ARG A 432 -3.38 -15.99 7.85
CA ARG A 432 -4.26 -15.71 9.00
C ARG A 432 -3.57 -15.79 10.36
N TYR A 433 -2.43 -16.48 10.46
CA TYR A 433 -1.65 -16.63 11.71
C TYR A 433 -0.50 -15.63 11.79
N ARG A 434 -0.40 -14.70 10.84
CA ARG A 434 0.69 -13.72 10.78
C ARG A 434 0.22 -12.35 11.23
N SER A 435 1.07 -11.67 11.97
CA SER A 435 0.91 -10.26 12.36
C SER A 435 2.14 -9.47 11.98
N ALA A 436 1.98 -8.16 11.86
CA ALA A 436 3.09 -7.24 11.66
C ALA A 436 3.38 -6.50 12.97
N LYS A 437 4.66 -6.28 13.29
CA LYS A 437 5.08 -5.39 14.36
C LYS A 437 6.12 -4.40 13.82
N PRO A 438 6.21 -3.18 14.37
CA PRO A 438 7.25 -2.25 13.97
C PRO A 438 8.64 -2.90 14.11
N CYS A 439 9.51 -2.66 13.14
CA CYS A 439 10.88 -3.17 13.18
C CYS A 439 11.63 -2.54 14.35
N GLU A 440 12.13 -3.35 15.27
CA GLU A 440 12.82 -2.88 16.47
C GLU A 440 14.14 -2.16 16.13
N ALA A 441 14.83 -2.59 15.06
CA ALA A 441 16.09 -2.00 14.65
C ALA A 441 15.98 -0.57 14.12
N CYS A 442 14.89 -0.24 13.42
CA CYS A 442 14.67 1.10 12.86
C CYS A 442 13.48 1.84 13.48
N GLY A 443 12.79 1.26 14.47
CA GLY A 443 11.62 1.88 15.09
C GLY A 443 10.48 2.21 14.12
N GLY A 444 10.42 1.52 12.97
CA GLY A 444 9.46 1.80 11.89
C GLY A 444 9.96 2.76 10.81
N ALA A 445 11.13 3.38 10.97
CA ALA A 445 11.67 4.40 10.07
C ALA A 445 12.04 3.89 8.66
N ARG A 446 12.12 2.57 8.45
CA ARG A 446 12.46 1.92 7.16
C ARG A 446 13.90 2.12 6.69
N LEU A 447 14.62 3.08 7.26
CA LEU A 447 15.97 3.50 6.87
C LEU A 447 17.03 2.99 7.84
N ASN A 448 18.26 2.97 7.38
CA ASN A 448 19.43 2.61 8.19
C ASN A 448 19.83 3.75 9.15
N PRO A 449 20.65 3.49 10.17
CA PRO A 449 21.05 4.50 11.14
C PRO A 449 21.79 5.71 10.53
N SER A 450 22.56 5.52 9.45
CA SER A 450 23.28 6.60 8.78
C SER A 450 22.34 7.61 8.11
N ALA A 451 21.27 7.13 7.46
CA ALA A 451 20.24 7.99 6.89
C ALA A 451 19.44 8.74 7.97
N MET A 452 19.19 8.06 9.11
CA MET A 452 18.46 8.63 10.24
C MET A 452 19.25 9.70 10.99
N ALA A 453 20.58 9.66 10.89
CA ALA A 453 21.47 10.63 11.53
C ALA A 453 21.67 11.93 10.71
N VAL A 454 20.94 12.10 9.60
CA VAL A 454 20.97 13.35 8.79
C VAL A 454 19.74 14.17 9.06
N THR A 455 19.91 15.47 9.35
CA THR A 455 18.83 16.38 9.67
C THR A 455 18.78 17.59 8.74
N VAL A 456 17.60 18.14 8.54
CA VAL A 456 17.35 19.46 7.93
C VAL A 456 16.42 20.20 8.89
N GLY A 457 16.87 21.34 9.45
CA GLY A 457 16.08 22.07 10.43
C GLY A 457 15.68 21.21 11.64
N ASP A 458 16.61 20.50 12.24
CA ASP A 458 16.48 19.62 13.41
C ASP A 458 15.59 18.36 13.21
N LYS A 459 15.14 18.09 11.99
CA LYS A 459 14.33 16.91 11.68
C LYS A 459 15.05 15.99 10.72
N ASN A 460 15.07 14.69 11.02
CA ASN A 460 15.46 13.70 10.03
C ASN A 460 14.30 13.41 9.05
N VAL A 461 14.57 12.66 7.99
CA VAL A 461 13.59 12.40 6.95
C VAL A 461 12.37 11.61 7.46
N HIS A 462 12.54 10.75 8.47
CA HIS A 462 11.44 10.02 9.09
C HIS A 462 10.55 10.94 9.93
N ASP A 463 11.15 11.82 10.75
CA ASP A 463 10.41 12.82 11.51
C ASP A 463 9.56 13.69 10.59
N TYR A 464 10.13 14.10 9.45
CA TYR A 464 9.39 14.85 8.42
C TYR A 464 8.22 14.06 7.86
N THR A 465 8.44 12.80 7.47
CA THR A 465 7.40 11.97 6.82
C THR A 465 6.28 11.56 7.78
N ARG A 466 6.53 11.55 9.09
CA ARG A 466 5.51 11.31 10.12
C ARG A 466 4.61 12.50 10.39
N MET A 467 5.01 13.70 10.03
CA MET A 467 4.17 14.88 10.18
C MET A 467 2.88 14.71 9.38
N SER A 468 1.79 15.33 9.90
CA SER A 468 0.62 15.53 9.07
C SER A 468 0.98 16.45 7.88
N ILE A 469 0.28 16.28 6.74
CA ILE A 469 0.49 17.12 5.55
C ILE A 469 0.45 18.62 5.93
N ARG A 470 -0.46 19.01 6.84
CA ARG A 470 -0.51 20.39 7.35
C ARG A 470 0.79 20.78 8.05
N SER A 471 1.24 19.97 9.02
CA SER A 471 2.45 20.29 9.78
C SER A 471 3.71 20.23 8.91
N ALA A 472 3.73 19.31 7.90
CA ALA A 472 4.80 19.24 6.92
C ALA A 472 4.86 20.50 6.05
N LEU A 473 3.70 21.06 5.67
CA LEU A 473 3.61 22.32 4.92
C LEU A 473 4.15 23.49 5.75
N GLU A 474 3.68 23.65 6.99
CA GLU A 474 4.15 24.68 7.94
C GLU A 474 5.66 24.56 8.21
N PHE A 475 6.18 23.33 8.35
CA PHE A 475 7.61 23.10 8.54
C PHE A 475 8.42 23.41 7.27
N THR A 476 7.89 23.12 6.09
CA THR A 476 8.56 23.43 4.82
C THR A 476 8.64 24.96 4.61
N GLU A 477 7.60 25.71 4.97
CA GLU A 477 7.59 27.17 4.97
C GLU A 477 8.59 27.74 5.98
N TYR A 478 8.68 27.15 7.17
CA TYR A 478 9.69 27.48 8.17
C TYR A 478 11.12 27.29 7.63
N LEU A 479 11.42 26.16 6.96
CA LEU A 479 12.71 25.90 6.35
C LEU A 479 13.09 26.95 5.27
N GLN A 480 12.14 27.45 4.51
CA GLN A 480 12.40 28.51 3.51
C GLN A 480 12.88 29.83 4.14
N THR A 481 12.53 30.08 5.42
CA THR A 481 12.90 31.30 6.12
C THR A 481 14.12 31.15 7.03
N THR A 482 14.49 29.92 7.39
CA THR A 482 15.55 29.64 8.37
C THR A 482 16.84 29.12 7.77
N LEU A 483 16.78 28.48 6.59
CA LEU A 483 17.99 28.08 5.89
C LEU A 483 18.70 29.32 5.33
N ASP A 484 20.02 29.31 5.39
CA ASP A 484 20.87 30.42 4.91
C ASP A 484 22.01 29.91 4.00
N GLY A 485 22.76 30.83 3.45
CA GLY A 485 23.96 30.56 2.67
C GLY A 485 23.74 29.61 1.47
N ALA A 486 24.65 28.68 1.26
CA ALA A 486 24.61 27.71 0.17
C ALA A 486 23.44 26.72 0.33
N ALA A 487 23.12 26.32 1.56
CA ALA A 487 22.01 25.41 1.85
C ALA A 487 20.66 26.02 1.40
N ALA A 488 20.43 27.30 1.64
CA ALA A 488 19.23 28.01 1.18
C ALA A 488 19.12 28.03 -0.35
N GLN A 489 20.22 28.30 -1.05
CA GLN A 489 20.22 28.33 -2.53
C GLN A 489 19.86 26.98 -3.14
N ILE A 490 20.38 25.89 -2.57
CA ILE A 490 20.09 24.52 -3.01
C ILE A 490 18.67 24.08 -2.64
N ALA A 491 18.25 24.39 -1.41
CA ALA A 491 16.96 23.95 -0.88
C ALA A 491 15.76 24.68 -1.51
N THR A 492 15.89 25.96 -1.86
CA THR A 492 14.77 26.79 -2.34
C THR A 492 13.96 26.17 -3.49
N PRO A 493 14.58 25.71 -4.61
CA PRO A 493 13.81 25.11 -5.70
C PRO A 493 13.15 23.79 -5.27
N ILE A 494 13.79 23.00 -4.41
CA ILE A 494 13.27 21.72 -3.91
C ILE A 494 12.08 21.98 -2.98
N LEU A 495 12.21 22.92 -2.03
CA LEU A 495 11.14 23.27 -1.08
C LEU A 495 9.92 23.87 -1.80
N ARG A 496 10.12 24.58 -2.93
CA ARG A 496 9.02 25.09 -3.76
C ARG A 496 8.18 23.93 -4.31
N GLU A 497 8.83 22.89 -4.84
CA GLU A 497 8.15 21.71 -5.37
C GLU A 497 7.42 20.91 -4.27
N ILE A 498 8.06 20.76 -3.12
CA ILE A 498 7.44 20.10 -1.96
C ILE A 498 6.21 20.89 -1.50
N ASN A 499 6.32 22.23 -1.37
CA ASN A 499 5.21 23.09 -0.96
C ASN A 499 4.04 23.04 -1.93
N ALA A 500 4.30 23.05 -3.24
CA ALA A 500 3.25 22.95 -4.24
C ALA A 500 2.46 21.64 -4.08
N ARG A 501 3.15 20.49 -3.96
CA ARG A 501 2.52 19.19 -3.80
C ARG A 501 1.78 19.03 -2.46
N LEU A 502 2.39 19.46 -1.35
CA LEU A 502 1.74 19.47 -0.05
C LEU A 502 0.51 20.40 -0.04
N GLY A 503 0.62 21.56 -0.70
CA GLY A 503 -0.48 22.51 -0.88
C GLY A 503 -1.68 21.86 -1.60
N PHE A 504 -1.45 21.11 -2.68
CA PHE A 504 -2.52 20.38 -3.37
C PHE A 504 -3.16 19.31 -2.48
N LEU A 505 -2.36 18.52 -1.75
CA LEU A 505 -2.89 17.53 -0.81
C LEU A 505 -3.74 18.19 0.30
N ASN A 506 -3.31 19.35 0.78
CA ASN A 506 -4.07 20.13 1.76
C ASN A 506 -5.39 20.67 1.17
N HIS A 507 -5.40 21.14 -0.08
CA HIS A 507 -6.60 21.63 -0.76
C HIS A 507 -7.64 20.52 -0.99
N VAL A 508 -7.23 19.30 -1.37
CA VAL A 508 -8.16 18.17 -1.53
C VAL A 508 -8.61 17.55 -0.19
N GLY A 509 -8.33 18.20 0.94
CA GLY A 509 -8.81 17.78 2.26
C GLY A 509 -8.06 16.60 2.88
N LEU A 510 -6.80 16.33 2.47
CA LEU A 510 -5.97 15.25 3.00
C LEU A 510 -4.95 15.73 4.06
N ASN A 511 -5.16 16.90 4.63
CA ASN A 511 -4.26 17.58 5.58
C ASN A 511 -3.91 16.78 6.83
N TYR A 512 -4.71 15.78 7.19
CA TYR A 512 -4.54 14.91 8.36
C TYR A 512 -3.65 13.70 8.11
N LEU A 513 -3.40 13.32 6.85
CA LEU A 513 -2.54 12.18 6.50
C LEU A 513 -1.07 12.52 6.76
N SER A 514 -0.27 11.48 7.02
CA SER A 514 1.19 11.55 7.00
C SER A 514 1.77 11.00 5.70
N LEU A 515 2.96 11.47 5.32
CA LEU A 515 3.62 11.00 4.10
C LEU A 515 4.12 9.55 4.20
N GLU A 516 4.39 9.06 5.41
CA GLU A 516 4.81 7.67 5.66
C GLU A 516 3.68 6.66 5.53
N ARG A 517 2.41 7.12 5.56
CA ARG A 517 1.25 6.22 5.53
C ARG A 517 1.26 5.35 4.28
N THR A 518 1.16 4.03 4.47
CA THR A 518 1.20 3.06 3.39
C THR A 518 -0.07 3.13 2.52
N ALA A 519 0.11 3.00 1.22
CA ALA A 519 -0.98 3.07 0.23
C ALA A 519 -2.10 2.05 0.50
N GLY A 520 -1.75 0.85 0.96
CA GLY A 520 -2.71 -0.21 1.25
C GLY A 520 -3.64 0.06 2.42
N THR A 521 -3.35 1.07 3.26
CA THR A 521 -4.18 1.48 4.41
C THR A 521 -5.12 2.65 4.10
N LEU A 522 -5.02 3.21 2.89
CA LEU A 522 -5.86 4.32 2.45
C LEU A 522 -7.25 3.83 2.04
N SER A 523 -8.27 4.62 2.34
CA SER A 523 -9.59 4.42 1.74
C SER A 523 -9.55 4.73 0.24
N GLY A 524 -10.50 4.17 -0.53
CA GLY A 524 -10.59 4.42 -1.97
C GLY A 524 -10.62 5.92 -2.31
N GLY A 525 -11.41 6.71 -1.59
CA GLY A 525 -11.47 8.16 -1.78
C GLY A 525 -10.19 8.91 -1.40
N GLU A 526 -9.45 8.49 -0.36
CA GLU A 526 -8.14 9.07 -0.02
C GLU A 526 -7.13 8.82 -1.14
N ALA A 527 -7.06 7.58 -1.63
CA ALA A 527 -6.15 7.20 -2.71
C ALA A 527 -6.45 7.94 -4.02
N GLN A 528 -7.72 8.08 -4.37
CA GLN A 528 -8.16 8.82 -5.55
C GLN A 528 -7.77 10.30 -5.47
N ARG A 529 -7.99 10.95 -4.32
CA ARG A 529 -7.60 12.35 -4.09
C ARG A 529 -6.08 12.56 -4.09
N ILE A 530 -5.30 11.59 -3.59
CA ILE A 530 -3.83 11.63 -3.70
C ILE A 530 -3.41 11.61 -5.17
N ARG A 531 -4.02 10.73 -6.00
CA ARG A 531 -3.75 10.69 -7.43
C ARG A 531 -4.14 12.00 -8.12
N LEU A 532 -5.32 12.54 -7.78
CA LEU A 532 -5.77 13.83 -8.31
C LEU A 532 -4.79 14.95 -7.96
N ALA A 533 -4.37 15.05 -6.71
CA ALA A 533 -3.40 16.05 -6.27
C ALA A 533 -2.05 15.90 -6.97
N SER A 534 -1.58 14.67 -7.19
CA SER A 534 -0.35 14.39 -7.93
C SER A 534 -0.45 14.83 -9.40
N GLN A 535 -1.59 14.59 -10.05
CA GLN A 535 -1.80 14.98 -11.45
C GLN A 535 -1.90 16.52 -11.63
N ILE A 536 -2.55 17.21 -10.71
CA ILE A 536 -2.60 18.69 -10.73
C ILE A 536 -1.20 19.27 -10.53
N GLY A 537 -0.42 18.67 -9.62
CA GLY A 537 0.96 19.08 -9.38
C GLY A 537 1.88 18.91 -10.59
N SER A 538 1.52 18.08 -11.58
CA SER A 538 2.27 17.91 -12.82
C SER A 538 2.16 19.10 -13.79
N GLY A 539 1.16 19.98 -13.62
CA GLY A 539 0.94 21.17 -14.45
C GLY A 539 0.64 20.87 -15.92
N LEU A 540 0.13 19.67 -16.23
CA LEU A 540 -0.20 19.26 -17.60
C LEU A 540 -1.36 20.10 -18.15
N THR A 541 -1.25 20.51 -19.41
CA THR A 541 -2.25 21.30 -20.15
C THR A 541 -2.69 20.58 -21.42
N GLY A 542 -3.92 20.83 -21.86
CA GLY A 542 -4.47 20.24 -23.07
C GLY A 542 -4.79 18.75 -22.97
N VAL A 543 -4.97 18.23 -21.77
CA VAL A 543 -5.23 16.82 -21.46
C VAL A 543 -6.72 16.58 -21.21
N LEU A 544 -7.20 15.37 -21.48
CA LEU A 544 -8.52 14.90 -21.07
C LEU A 544 -8.41 14.11 -19.76
N TYR A 545 -8.93 14.67 -18.68
CA TYR A 545 -9.05 13.96 -17.40
C TYR A 545 -10.41 13.28 -17.32
N VAL A 546 -10.41 11.99 -16.92
CA VAL A 546 -11.64 11.22 -16.68
C VAL A 546 -11.61 10.72 -15.24
N LEU A 547 -12.59 11.17 -14.43
CA LEU A 547 -12.68 10.87 -13.01
C LEU A 547 -13.94 10.07 -12.68
N ASP A 548 -13.83 9.10 -11.76
CA ASP A 548 -14.93 8.26 -11.31
C ASP A 548 -15.33 8.62 -9.87
N GLU A 549 -16.49 9.23 -9.70
CA GLU A 549 -17.09 9.60 -8.41
C GLU A 549 -16.09 10.20 -7.38
N PRO A 550 -15.36 11.28 -7.73
CA PRO A 550 -14.30 11.81 -6.86
C PRO A 550 -14.83 12.39 -5.53
N SER A 551 -16.11 12.70 -5.41
CA SER A 551 -16.77 13.20 -4.19
C SER A 551 -17.07 12.11 -3.17
N ILE A 552 -16.95 10.83 -3.53
CA ILE A 552 -17.35 9.72 -2.66
C ILE A 552 -16.65 9.74 -1.30
N GLY A 553 -17.44 9.59 -0.24
CA GLY A 553 -16.96 9.57 1.13
C GLY A 553 -16.46 10.92 1.65
N LEU A 554 -16.68 12.01 0.91
CA LEU A 554 -16.39 13.37 1.37
C LEU A 554 -17.47 13.92 2.29
N HIS A 555 -17.05 14.76 3.22
CA HIS A 555 -17.94 15.67 3.90
C HIS A 555 -18.26 16.85 2.98
N GLN A 556 -19.45 17.45 3.10
CA GLN A 556 -19.91 18.57 2.25
C GLN A 556 -18.86 19.70 2.17
N ARG A 557 -18.23 20.05 3.27
CA ARG A 557 -17.15 21.06 3.33
C ARG A 557 -15.94 20.70 2.44
N ASP A 558 -15.59 19.43 2.40
CA ASP A 558 -14.41 18.98 1.64
C ASP A 558 -14.76 18.82 0.16
N ASN A 559 -16.05 18.57 -0.16
CA ASN A 559 -16.56 18.52 -1.52
C ASN A 559 -16.40 19.85 -2.26
N THR A 560 -16.75 20.97 -1.62
CA THR A 560 -16.54 22.30 -2.21
C THR A 560 -15.08 22.51 -2.63
N ARG A 561 -14.12 22.15 -1.80
CA ARG A 561 -12.69 22.26 -2.12
C ARG A 561 -12.27 21.35 -3.29
N LEU A 562 -12.84 20.14 -3.36
CA LEU A 562 -12.63 19.25 -4.50
C LEU A 562 -13.11 19.89 -5.79
N LEU A 563 -14.32 20.44 -5.80
CA LEU A 563 -14.92 21.10 -6.97
C LEU A 563 -14.09 22.32 -7.41
N GLU A 564 -13.62 23.15 -6.48
CA GLU A 564 -12.68 24.24 -6.76
C GLU A 564 -11.38 23.72 -7.40
N THR A 565 -10.91 22.55 -6.96
CA THR A 565 -9.70 21.91 -7.50
C THR A 565 -9.93 21.42 -8.93
N LEU A 566 -11.08 20.81 -9.23
CA LEU A 566 -11.46 20.40 -10.58
C LEU A 566 -11.64 21.60 -11.52
N THR A 567 -12.20 22.71 -11.02
CA THR A 567 -12.30 23.97 -11.77
C THR A 567 -10.91 24.52 -12.12
N LYS A 568 -9.97 24.54 -11.17
CA LYS A 568 -8.57 24.93 -11.45
C LYS A 568 -7.92 24.04 -12.51
N LEU A 569 -8.19 22.72 -12.46
CA LEU A 569 -7.67 21.78 -13.46
C LEU A 569 -8.22 22.09 -14.85
N ARG A 570 -9.50 22.42 -14.97
CA ARG A 570 -10.14 22.90 -16.20
C ARG A 570 -9.48 24.21 -16.69
N ASP A 571 -9.27 25.16 -15.79
CA ASP A 571 -8.73 26.50 -16.10
C ASP A 571 -7.26 26.46 -16.59
N LEU A 572 -6.59 25.32 -16.47
CA LEU A 572 -5.31 25.01 -17.10
C LEU A 572 -5.47 24.49 -18.56
N ASP A 573 -6.53 24.87 -19.26
CA ASP A 573 -6.84 24.44 -20.63
C ASP A 573 -7.10 22.92 -20.79
N ASN A 574 -7.46 22.23 -19.71
CA ASN A 574 -7.80 20.82 -19.73
C ASN A 574 -9.30 20.57 -19.93
N THR A 575 -9.65 19.42 -20.50
CA THR A 575 -11.02 18.92 -20.51
C THR A 575 -11.19 17.97 -19.33
N VAL A 576 -12.14 18.25 -18.45
CA VAL A 576 -12.36 17.46 -17.23
C VAL A 576 -13.72 16.78 -17.34
N LEU A 577 -13.73 15.45 -17.47
CA LEU A 577 -14.93 14.63 -17.56
C LEU A 577 -15.09 13.85 -16.24
N VAL A 578 -16.18 14.05 -15.57
CA VAL A 578 -16.43 13.46 -14.24
C VAL A 578 -17.71 12.63 -14.26
N VAL A 579 -17.62 11.37 -13.85
CA VAL A 579 -18.80 10.58 -13.52
C VAL A 579 -19.20 10.96 -12.09
N GLU A 580 -20.38 11.55 -11.90
CA GLU A 580 -20.79 12.07 -10.60
C GLU A 580 -22.29 11.94 -10.33
N HIS A 581 -22.61 11.91 -9.03
CA HIS A 581 -23.97 11.87 -8.49
C HIS A 581 -24.27 13.01 -7.52
N ASP A 582 -23.24 13.75 -7.12
CA ASP A 582 -23.36 14.85 -6.19
C ASP A 582 -24.05 16.06 -6.83
N GLU A 583 -25.01 16.64 -6.13
CA GLU A 583 -25.83 17.76 -6.62
C GLU A 583 -24.98 19.01 -6.88
N ASP A 584 -24.02 19.31 -5.97
CA ASP A 584 -23.18 20.50 -6.13
C ASP A 584 -22.26 20.36 -7.35
N ALA A 585 -21.72 19.15 -7.59
CA ALA A 585 -20.92 18.85 -8.77
C ALA A 585 -21.72 19.00 -10.08
N ILE A 586 -22.96 18.49 -10.10
CA ILE A 586 -23.83 18.58 -11.28
C ILE A 586 -24.20 20.05 -11.56
N ARG A 587 -24.50 20.84 -10.53
CA ARG A 587 -24.87 22.26 -10.66
C ARG A 587 -23.70 23.15 -11.05
N MET A 588 -22.47 22.77 -10.67
CA MET A 588 -21.26 23.52 -10.95
C MET A 588 -20.66 23.20 -12.32
N ALA A 589 -21.10 22.12 -12.95
CA ALA A 589 -20.62 21.69 -14.25
C ALA A 589 -20.96 22.69 -15.37
N ASP A 590 -20.03 22.91 -16.28
CA ASP A 590 -20.25 23.70 -17.51
C ASP A 590 -21.15 22.93 -18.48
N TYR A 591 -21.10 21.59 -18.45
CA TYR A 591 -21.87 20.71 -19.31
C TYR A 591 -22.25 19.42 -18.59
N VAL A 592 -23.47 18.95 -18.74
CA VAL A 592 -23.98 17.76 -18.07
C VAL A 592 -24.52 16.77 -19.10
N VAL A 593 -24.25 15.48 -18.90
CA VAL A 593 -24.79 14.37 -19.70
C VAL A 593 -25.52 13.42 -18.76
N ASP A 594 -26.82 13.26 -18.93
CA ASP A 594 -27.62 12.29 -18.14
C ASP A 594 -27.82 10.98 -18.90
N MET A 595 -27.40 9.89 -18.26
CA MET A 595 -27.49 8.54 -18.80
C MET A 595 -28.65 7.78 -18.17
N GLY A 596 -29.42 7.10 -19.01
CA GLY A 596 -30.60 6.40 -18.50
C GLY A 596 -31.26 5.51 -19.55
N PRO A 597 -32.63 5.37 -19.44
CA PRO A 597 -33.50 5.84 -18.33
C PRO A 597 -33.34 5.01 -17.05
N LEU A 598 -32.94 3.73 -17.17
CA LEU A 598 -32.76 2.77 -16.06
C LEU A 598 -31.42 2.10 -16.12
N ALA A 599 -31.24 0.95 -15.45
CA ALA A 599 -30.00 0.20 -15.33
C ALA A 599 -29.91 -0.96 -16.33
N GLY A 600 -28.68 -1.40 -16.63
CA GLY A 600 -28.40 -2.58 -17.44
C GLY A 600 -28.98 -2.47 -18.86
N ALA A 601 -29.68 -3.50 -19.33
CA ALA A 601 -30.28 -3.52 -20.66
C ALA A 601 -31.36 -2.43 -20.88
N LEU A 602 -31.94 -1.90 -19.81
CA LEU A 602 -32.92 -0.81 -19.83
C LEU A 602 -32.28 0.59 -19.78
N GLY A 603 -30.94 0.65 -19.58
CA GLY A 603 -30.15 1.86 -19.63
C GLY A 603 -29.49 2.06 -20.99
N GLY A 604 -28.37 2.76 -21.01
CA GLY A 604 -27.46 2.91 -22.15
C GLY A 604 -27.86 3.99 -23.15
N GLU A 605 -28.76 4.88 -22.81
CA GLU A 605 -29.22 6.02 -23.64
C GLU A 605 -28.76 7.35 -23.02
N VAL A 606 -28.49 8.35 -23.82
CA VAL A 606 -28.37 9.74 -23.38
C VAL A 606 -29.76 10.32 -23.29
N ILE A 607 -30.19 10.70 -22.09
CA ILE A 607 -31.50 11.24 -21.80
C ILE A 607 -31.52 12.75 -22.04
N ALA A 608 -30.46 13.44 -21.55
CA ALA A 608 -30.27 14.88 -21.73
C ALA A 608 -28.79 15.18 -21.86
N ALA A 609 -28.44 16.21 -22.57
CA ALA A 609 -27.07 16.73 -22.67
C ALA A 609 -27.10 18.24 -22.93
N GLY A 610 -26.41 19.03 -22.10
CA GLY A 610 -26.43 20.48 -22.15
C GLY A 610 -26.11 21.10 -20.81
N HIS A 611 -26.72 22.24 -20.51
CA HIS A 611 -26.64 22.88 -19.20
C HIS A 611 -27.53 22.13 -18.20
N VAL A 612 -27.31 22.31 -16.91
CA VAL A 612 -28.09 21.65 -15.86
C VAL A 612 -29.60 21.90 -15.98
N ASP A 613 -30.00 23.05 -16.51
CA ASP A 613 -31.39 23.40 -16.76
C ASP A 613 -32.05 22.51 -17.83
N ASP A 614 -31.31 22.09 -18.84
CA ASP A 614 -31.78 21.15 -19.86
C ASP A 614 -32.12 19.79 -19.24
N LEU A 615 -31.34 19.38 -18.23
CA LEU A 615 -31.55 18.15 -17.46
C LEU A 615 -32.84 18.26 -16.59
N ILE A 616 -32.98 19.38 -15.90
CA ILE A 616 -34.12 19.67 -15.01
C ILE A 616 -35.42 19.70 -15.79
N ASN A 617 -35.41 20.18 -17.02
CA ASN A 617 -36.59 20.30 -17.88
C ASN A 617 -36.91 19.01 -18.66
N GLU A 618 -36.04 18.01 -18.72
CA GLU A 618 -36.28 16.74 -19.40
C GLU A 618 -37.14 15.81 -18.51
N PRO A 619 -38.39 15.51 -18.89
CA PRO A 619 -39.29 14.71 -18.05
C PRO A 619 -38.80 13.26 -17.81
N ARG A 620 -37.99 12.69 -18.72
CA ARG A 620 -37.46 11.33 -18.61
C ARG A 620 -36.25 11.26 -17.68
N SER A 621 -35.62 12.41 -17.36
CA SER A 621 -34.46 12.46 -16.47
C SER A 621 -34.88 12.24 -15.03
N ILE A 622 -34.50 11.11 -14.46
CA ILE A 622 -34.70 10.83 -13.04
C ILE A 622 -33.83 11.80 -12.20
N THR A 623 -32.60 12.05 -12.62
CA THR A 623 -31.69 13.01 -11.98
C THR A 623 -32.31 14.41 -11.99
N GLY A 624 -32.87 14.85 -13.11
CA GLY A 624 -33.56 16.14 -13.24
C GLY A 624 -34.78 16.26 -12.34
N GLN A 625 -35.56 15.17 -12.16
CA GLN A 625 -36.69 15.13 -11.23
C GLN A 625 -36.27 15.35 -9.78
N PHE A 626 -35.11 14.76 -9.34
CA PHE A 626 -34.55 14.98 -8.00
C PHE A 626 -33.99 16.39 -7.85
N LEU A 627 -33.23 16.89 -8.82
CA LEU A 627 -32.64 18.26 -8.79
C LEU A 627 -33.71 19.36 -8.76
N SER A 628 -34.90 19.12 -9.40
CA SER A 628 -36.02 20.05 -9.40
C SER A 628 -36.94 19.93 -8.19
N GLY A 629 -36.71 18.94 -7.30
CA GLY A 629 -37.61 18.64 -6.18
C GLY A 629 -38.98 18.01 -6.57
N LYS A 630 -39.17 17.69 -7.87
CA LYS A 630 -40.37 16.94 -8.32
C LYS A 630 -40.41 15.52 -7.73
N ARG A 631 -39.27 14.99 -7.41
CA ARG A 631 -39.08 13.70 -6.74
C ARG A 631 -38.14 13.87 -5.58
N GLU A 632 -38.48 13.34 -4.43
CA GLU A 632 -37.69 13.40 -3.22
C GLU A 632 -37.78 12.10 -2.43
N ILE A 633 -36.76 11.85 -1.60
CA ILE A 633 -36.82 10.81 -0.57
C ILE A 633 -37.41 11.46 0.67
N SER A 634 -38.65 11.15 0.98
CA SER A 634 -39.37 11.76 2.10
C SER A 634 -38.72 11.41 3.44
N VAL A 635 -38.59 12.42 4.29
CA VAL A 635 -38.17 12.24 5.68
C VAL A 635 -39.37 11.75 6.48
N PRO A 636 -39.31 10.65 7.24
CA PRO A 636 -40.41 10.18 8.05
C PRO A 636 -40.88 11.25 9.02
N ALA A 637 -42.21 11.54 8.99
CA ALA A 637 -42.82 12.52 9.89
C ALA A 637 -42.66 12.14 11.37
N LYS A 638 -42.64 10.82 11.66
CA LYS A 638 -42.42 10.28 13.01
C LYS A 638 -41.23 9.34 13.02
N ARG A 639 -40.19 9.65 13.78
CA ARG A 639 -39.04 8.78 14.00
C ARG A 639 -39.28 7.80 15.13
N ARG A 640 -38.61 6.63 15.10
CA ARG A 640 -38.65 5.67 16.19
C ARG A 640 -38.03 6.28 17.45
N ALA A 641 -38.71 6.07 18.57
CA ALA A 641 -38.13 6.46 19.88
C ALA A 641 -36.95 5.57 20.25
N THR A 642 -35.93 6.15 20.82
CA THR A 642 -34.78 5.42 21.36
C THR A 642 -35.11 4.94 22.78
N ASP A 643 -34.70 3.72 23.11
CA ASP A 643 -34.78 3.17 24.44
C ASP A 643 -33.42 3.31 25.14
N LYS A 644 -33.34 4.15 26.16
CA LYS A 644 -32.10 4.37 26.92
C LYS A 644 -31.60 3.16 27.70
N GLN A 645 -32.48 2.19 27.94
CA GLN A 645 -32.11 0.93 28.64
C GLN A 645 -31.51 -0.09 27.66
N ARG A 646 -31.75 0.10 26.36
CA ARG A 646 -31.26 -0.79 25.31
C ARG A 646 -30.28 -0.03 24.40
N GLN A 647 -29.06 0.10 24.87
CA GLN A 647 -28.01 0.78 24.11
C GLN A 647 -26.67 0.09 24.32
N ILE A 648 -25.81 0.19 23.32
CA ILE A 648 -24.41 -0.20 23.41
C ILE A 648 -23.62 1.07 23.69
N THR A 649 -22.85 1.10 24.75
CA THR A 649 -22.02 2.27 25.08
C THR A 649 -20.54 1.92 24.99
N VAL A 650 -19.83 2.63 24.15
CA VAL A 650 -18.36 2.63 24.09
C VAL A 650 -17.85 3.68 25.05
N HIS A 651 -17.07 3.31 26.04
CA HIS A 651 -16.51 4.21 27.04
C HIS A 651 -15.03 4.50 26.77
N ASN A 652 -14.66 5.79 26.81
CA ASN A 652 -13.27 6.25 26.78
C ASN A 652 -12.46 5.66 25.61
N ALA A 653 -12.99 5.75 24.38
CA ALA A 653 -12.28 5.36 23.17
C ALA A 653 -11.07 6.27 22.91
N GLN A 654 -9.88 5.68 22.77
CA GLN A 654 -8.59 6.36 22.65
C GLN A 654 -7.78 5.88 21.43
N GLY A 655 -8.39 5.12 20.52
CA GLY A 655 -7.72 4.66 19.31
C GLY A 655 -7.36 5.82 18.38
N ASN A 656 -6.20 5.79 17.76
CA ASN A 656 -5.74 6.78 16.79
C ASN A 656 -5.92 8.22 17.32
N ASN A 657 -6.77 9.03 16.67
CA ASN A 657 -7.04 10.44 17.04
C ASN A 657 -8.18 10.62 18.06
N LEU A 658 -8.79 9.54 18.56
CA LEU A 658 -9.85 9.65 19.56
C LEU A 658 -9.28 10.04 20.93
N ARG A 659 -9.91 11.04 21.56
CA ARG A 659 -9.45 11.65 22.83
C ARG A 659 -10.35 11.27 23.99
N GLY A 660 -10.49 9.98 24.27
CA GLY A 660 -11.32 9.50 25.39
C GLY A 660 -12.82 9.66 25.17
N VAL A 661 -13.28 9.47 23.94
CA VAL A 661 -14.68 9.69 23.56
C VAL A 661 -15.56 8.56 24.10
N SER A 662 -16.72 8.93 24.68
CA SER A 662 -17.76 7.97 25.09
C SER A 662 -19.03 8.22 24.27
N VAL A 663 -19.59 7.15 23.69
CA VAL A 663 -20.72 7.23 22.75
C VAL A 663 -21.70 6.10 22.97
N ASP A 664 -23.01 6.46 22.96
CA ASP A 664 -24.12 5.54 23.06
C ASP A 664 -24.66 5.22 21.65
N PHE A 665 -24.85 3.94 21.37
CA PHE A 665 -25.48 3.44 20.15
C PHE A 665 -26.83 2.81 20.53
N PRO A 666 -27.96 3.48 20.29
CA PRO A 666 -29.27 2.92 20.60
C PRO A 666 -29.57 1.68 19.79
N VAL A 667 -30.16 0.66 20.41
CA VAL A 667 -30.55 -0.59 19.77
C VAL A 667 -31.95 -0.45 19.14
N GLY A 668 -32.18 -1.04 17.97
CA GLY A 668 -33.48 -1.06 17.29
C GLY A 668 -33.76 0.15 16.41
N VAL A 669 -32.78 1.03 16.22
CA VAL A 669 -32.86 2.23 15.36
C VAL A 669 -31.66 2.29 14.43
N MET A 670 -31.78 3.06 13.34
CA MET A 670 -30.67 3.38 12.46
C MET A 670 -29.83 4.49 13.09
N THR A 671 -28.55 4.23 13.32
CA THR A 671 -27.58 5.20 13.85
C THR A 671 -26.59 5.59 12.77
N CYS A 672 -26.50 6.89 12.45
CA CYS A 672 -25.51 7.44 11.52
C CYS A 672 -24.35 8.09 12.29
N VAL A 673 -23.13 7.69 11.99
CA VAL A 673 -21.90 8.33 12.51
C VAL A 673 -21.34 9.22 11.41
N THR A 674 -21.42 10.53 11.60
CA THR A 674 -21.06 11.56 10.62
C THR A 674 -19.86 12.39 11.08
N GLY A 675 -19.32 13.21 10.19
CA GLY A 675 -18.22 14.13 10.48
C GLY A 675 -17.23 14.20 9.32
N VAL A 676 -16.33 15.17 9.37
CA VAL A 676 -15.30 15.39 8.34
C VAL A 676 -14.37 14.19 8.16
N SER A 677 -13.71 14.10 6.99
CA SER A 677 -12.70 13.08 6.74
C SER A 677 -11.61 13.12 7.81
N GLY A 678 -11.13 11.95 8.25
CA GLY A 678 -10.12 11.86 9.32
C GLY A 678 -10.60 12.18 10.74
N SER A 679 -11.90 12.43 10.97
CA SER A 679 -12.42 12.78 12.33
C SER A 679 -12.47 11.61 13.32
N GLY A 680 -12.13 10.37 12.91
CA GLY A 680 -12.14 9.19 13.79
C GLY A 680 -13.41 8.34 13.71
N LYS A 681 -14.31 8.56 12.74
CA LYS A 681 -15.54 7.77 12.55
C LYS A 681 -15.24 6.27 12.43
N SER A 682 -14.35 5.89 11.53
CA SER A 682 -13.95 4.50 11.31
C SER A 682 -13.25 3.91 12.53
N THR A 683 -12.42 4.68 13.19
CA THR A 683 -11.74 4.24 14.42
C THR A 683 -12.74 3.93 15.54
N LEU A 684 -13.78 4.75 15.69
CA LEU A 684 -14.81 4.50 16.69
C LEU A 684 -15.68 3.27 16.33
N VAL A 685 -16.14 3.20 15.08
CA VAL A 685 -17.14 2.19 14.67
C VAL A 685 -16.46 0.87 14.29
N MET A 686 -15.42 0.92 13.42
CA MET A 686 -14.79 -0.29 12.90
C MET A 686 -13.70 -0.79 13.83
N ASP A 687 -12.70 0.05 14.14
CA ASP A 687 -11.53 -0.39 14.90
C ASP A 687 -11.86 -0.65 16.38
N THR A 688 -12.87 0.04 16.95
CA THR A 688 -13.25 -0.12 18.37
C THR A 688 -14.48 -0.99 18.52
N LEU A 689 -15.67 -0.52 18.09
CA LEU A 689 -16.94 -1.20 18.37
C LEU A 689 -17.08 -2.52 17.60
N HIS A 690 -16.83 -2.52 16.30
CA HIS A 690 -16.94 -3.71 15.46
C HIS A 690 -15.96 -4.80 15.92
N HIS A 691 -14.66 -4.48 16.13
CA HIS A 691 -13.69 -5.48 16.58
C HIS A 691 -14.04 -6.07 17.95
N ALA A 692 -14.54 -5.25 18.89
CA ALA A 692 -14.99 -5.73 20.19
C ALA A 692 -16.21 -6.68 20.08
N LEU A 693 -17.20 -6.34 19.24
CA LEU A 693 -18.36 -7.19 18.96
C LEU A 693 -17.94 -8.48 18.23
N ALA A 694 -17.07 -8.37 17.24
CA ALA A 694 -16.56 -9.52 16.48
C ALA A 694 -15.77 -10.48 17.37
N ALA A 695 -14.97 -9.97 18.29
CA ALA A 695 -14.26 -10.78 19.27
C ALA A 695 -15.24 -11.56 20.16
N ARG A 696 -16.31 -10.92 20.64
CA ARG A 696 -17.30 -11.54 21.53
C ARG A 696 -18.21 -12.54 20.78
N LEU A 697 -18.74 -12.15 19.62
CA LEU A 697 -19.80 -12.93 18.93
C LEU A 697 -19.24 -13.95 17.94
N ASN A 698 -18.13 -13.62 17.28
CA ASN A 698 -17.57 -14.42 16.20
C ASN A 698 -16.21 -15.04 16.56
N GLY A 699 -15.68 -14.80 17.78
CA GLY A 699 -14.35 -15.25 18.18
C GLY A 699 -13.22 -14.63 17.35
N SER A 700 -13.43 -13.43 16.77
CA SER A 700 -12.39 -12.69 16.04
C SER A 700 -11.23 -12.36 16.99
N LYS A 701 -10.02 -12.41 16.46
CA LYS A 701 -8.77 -12.09 17.17
C LYS A 701 -8.24 -10.68 16.88
N GLU A 702 -8.91 -9.96 16.01
CA GLU A 702 -8.59 -8.55 15.81
C GLU A 702 -8.85 -7.80 17.12
N GLN A 703 -7.79 -7.17 17.62
CA GLN A 703 -7.87 -6.44 18.88
C GLN A 703 -8.62 -5.13 18.64
N PRO A 704 -9.62 -4.80 19.47
CA PRO A 704 -10.26 -3.51 19.39
C PRO A 704 -9.27 -2.41 19.74
N ALA A 705 -9.41 -1.24 19.08
CA ALA A 705 -8.61 -0.08 19.41
C ALA A 705 -8.74 0.30 20.88
N LYS A 706 -7.74 0.99 21.43
CA LYS A 706 -7.67 1.33 22.86
C LYS A 706 -8.94 2.03 23.33
N HIS A 707 -9.60 1.47 24.33
CA HIS A 707 -10.82 1.99 24.95
C HIS A 707 -10.90 1.56 26.41
N GLY A 708 -11.83 2.14 27.17
CA GLY A 708 -12.06 1.75 28.57
C GLY A 708 -12.85 0.43 28.63
N LYS A 709 -14.15 0.49 28.42
CA LYS A 709 -15.05 -0.67 28.40
C LYS A 709 -16.15 -0.47 27.37
N ILE A 710 -16.81 -1.55 26.98
CA ILE A 710 -18.03 -1.51 26.17
C ILE A 710 -19.14 -2.24 26.95
N THR A 711 -20.29 -1.57 27.10
CA THR A 711 -21.46 -2.13 27.82
C THR A 711 -22.63 -2.30 26.85
N GLY A 712 -23.62 -3.10 27.23
CA GLY A 712 -24.81 -3.37 26.40
C GLY A 712 -24.61 -4.38 25.29
N LEU A 713 -23.49 -5.12 25.31
CA LEU A 713 -23.19 -6.16 24.30
C LEU A 713 -24.16 -7.34 24.35
N GLU A 714 -24.87 -7.52 25.46
CA GLU A 714 -25.92 -8.53 25.66
C GLU A 714 -27.16 -8.30 24.79
N HIS A 715 -27.34 -7.10 24.27
CA HIS A 715 -28.46 -6.76 23.39
C HIS A 715 -28.24 -7.20 21.95
N ILE A 716 -27.06 -7.72 21.60
CA ILE A 716 -26.67 -8.11 20.24
C ILE A 716 -26.30 -9.60 20.23
N ASP A 717 -26.92 -10.36 19.35
CA ASP A 717 -26.70 -11.79 19.15
C ASP A 717 -25.96 -12.10 17.84
N LYS A 718 -25.92 -11.17 16.87
CA LYS A 718 -25.28 -11.35 15.58
C LYS A 718 -24.68 -10.05 15.07
N LEU A 719 -23.48 -10.15 14.49
CA LEU A 719 -22.76 -9.06 13.83
C LEU A 719 -22.64 -9.35 12.33
N VAL A 720 -23.03 -8.39 11.50
CA VAL A 720 -22.81 -8.43 10.06
C VAL A 720 -22.05 -7.18 9.66
N ASN A 721 -20.87 -7.38 9.06
CA ASN A 721 -20.07 -6.30 8.48
C ASN A 721 -20.33 -6.25 6.98
N ILE A 722 -20.65 -5.03 6.47
CA ILE A 722 -20.83 -4.75 5.05
C ILE A 722 -19.85 -3.62 4.71
N ASP A 723 -18.89 -3.91 3.87
CA ASP A 723 -17.88 -2.97 3.42
C ASP A 723 -17.87 -2.85 1.88
N GLN A 724 -16.99 -2.04 1.34
CA GLN A 724 -16.82 -1.84 -0.10
C GLN A 724 -15.87 -2.86 -0.75
N SER A 725 -15.47 -3.92 -0.03
CA SER A 725 -14.59 -4.96 -0.56
C SER A 725 -15.24 -5.69 -1.72
N PRO A 726 -14.48 -6.09 -2.75
CA PRO A 726 -14.99 -6.95 -3.81
C PRO A 726 -15.56 -8.25 -3.24
N ILE A 727 -16.68 -8.73 -3.80
CA ILE A 727 -17.34 -9.99 -3.39
C ILE A 727 -16.48 -11.23 -3.65
N GLY A 728 -15.32 -11.09 -4.26
CA GLY A 728 -14.33 -12.13 -4.47
C GLY A 728 -13.13 -11.63 -5.25
N ARG A 729 -12.01 -12.34 -5.10
CA ARG A 729 -10.72 -11.96 -5.67
C ARG A 729 -10.31 -12.85 -6.85
N THR A 730 -11.13 -13.81 -7.22
CA THR A 730 -10.83 -14.76 -8.29
C THR A 730 -11.87 -14.69 -9.38
N PRO A 731 -11.55 -15.05 -10.63
CA PRO A 731 -12.52 -15.14 -11.73
C PRO A 731 -13.69 -16.10 -11.47
N ARG A 732 -13.57 -17.00 -10.47
CA ARG A 732 -14.61 -17.94 -10.04
C ARG A 732 -15.66 -17.30 -9.12
N SER A 733 -15.37 -16.13 -8.57
CA SER A 733 -16.29 -15.41 -7.71
C SER A 733 -17.29 -14.63 -8.56
N ASN A 734 -18.57 -14.90 -8.36
CA ASN A 734 -19.66 -14.22 -9.05
C ASN A 734 -20.87 -14.05 -8.11
N PRO A 735 -21.89 -13.26 -8.47
CA PRO A 735 -23.09 -13.06 -7.64
C PRO A 735 -23.77 -14.37 -7.21
N ALA A 736 -23.85 -15.36 -8.09
CA ALA A 736 -24.50 -16.63 -7.80
C ALA A 736 -23.76 -17.46 -6.74
N THR A 737 -22.41 -17.46 -6.76
CA THR A 737 -21.58 -18.13 -5.75
C THR A 737 -21.62 -17.39 -4.43
N TYR A 738 -21.55 -16.07 -4.45
CA TYR A 738 -21.53 -15.22 -3.25
C TYR A 738 -22.85 -15.31 -2.46
N THR A 739 -24.00 -15.27 -3.16
CA THR A 739 -25.32 -15.37 -2.53
C THR A 739 -25.74 -16.80 -2.20
N GLY A 740 -24.94 -17.80 -2.58
CA GLY A 740 -25.26 -19.21 -2.37
C GLY A 740 -26.32 -19.80 -3.30
N ILE A 741 -26.84 -19.04 -4.25
CA ILE A 741 -27.85 -19.50 -5.23
C ILE A 741 -27.28 -20.56 -6.16
N TYR A 742 -25.99 -20.52 -6.42
CA TYR A 742 -25.32 -21.47 -7.30
C TYR A 742 -25.45 -22.95 -6.84
N GLY A 743 -25.45 -23.21 -5.54
CA GLY A 743 -25.70 -24.54 -4.97
C GLY A 743 -27.03 -25.13 -5.43
N PRO A 744 -28.16 -24.50 -5.12
CA PRO A 744 -29.49 -24.88 -5.62
C PRO A 744 -29.61 -24.99 -7.14
N ILE A 745 -28.92 -24.14 -7.94
CA ILE A 745 -28.90 -24.27 -9.41
C ILE A 745 -28.22 -25.58 -9.82
N ARG A 746 -27.07 -25.93 -9.25
CA ARG A 746 -26.40 -27.20 -9.53
C ARG A 746 -27.25 -28.40 -9.11
N ASP A 747 -27.90 -28.36 -7.97
CA ASP A 747 -28.81 -29.40 -7.51
C ASP A 747 -29.96 -29.60 -8.52
N TRP A 748 -30.52 -28.50 -9.03
CA TRP A 748 -31.56 -28.54 -10.04
C TRP A 748 -31.11 -29.20 -11.33
N TYR A 749 -29.97 -28.78 -11.89
CA TYR A 749 -29.42 -29.38 -13.13
C TYR A 749 -29.07 -30.85 -12.94
N SER A 750 -28.56 -31.24 -11.78
CA SER A 750 -28.27 -32.66 -11.50
C SER A 750 -29.54 -33.53 -11.38
N ALA A 751 -30.67 -32.93 -11.03
CA ALA A 751 -31.96 -33.61 -10.90
C ALA A 751 -32.69 -33.82 -12.22
N LEU A 752 -32.25 -33.16 -13.31
CA LEU A 752 -32.87 -33.32 -14.62
C LEU A 752 -32.78 -34.75 -15.13
N PRO A 753 -33.79 -35.21 -15.91
CA PRO A 753 -33.82 -36.60 -16.46
C PRO A 753 -32.55 -36.94 -17.22
N GLU A 754 -32.03 -36.03 -18.02
CA GLU A 754 -30.83 -36.24 -18.82
C GLU A 754 -29.57 -36.39 -17.94
N SER A 755 -29.45 -35.58 -16.88
CA SER A 755 -28.37 -35.70 -15.92
C SER A 755 -28.40 -37.04 -15.21
N LYS A 756 -29.58 -37.50 -14.80
CA LYS A 756 -29.75 -38.82 -14.15
C LYS A 756 -29.38 -39.95 -15.10
N ALA A 757 -29.81 -39.88 -16.36
CA ALA A 757 -29.49 -40.89 -17.38
C ALA A 757 -27.98 -40.99 -17.64
N ARG A 758 -27.25 -39.85 -17.55
CA ARG A 758 -25.81 -39.79 -17.71
C ARG A 758 -25.03 -40.01 -16.41
N GLY A 759 -25.69 -40.19 -15.26
CA GLY A 759 -25.06 -40.36 -13.96
C GLY A 759 -24.39 -39.09 -13.44
N TYR A 760 -24.87 -37.89 -13.83
CA TYR A 760 -24.29 -36.62 -13.47
C TYR A 760 -24.82 -36.11 -12.12
N GLY A 761 -23.96 -36.08 -11.12
CA GLY A 761 -24.26 -35.48 -9.82
C GLY A 761 -24.00 -33.95 -9.76
N PRO A 762 -24.30 -33.26 -8.65
CA PRO A 762 -24.12 -31.82 -8.50
C PRO A 762 -22.68 -31.35 -8.74
N GLY A 763 -21.67 -32.20 -8.52
CA GLY A 763 -20.27 -31.91 -8.79
C GLY A 763 -19.96 -31.65 -10.26
N ARG A 764 -20.72 -32.34 -11.16
CA ARG A 764 -20.58 -32.15 -12.63
C ARG A 764 -20.89 -30.71 -13.05
N PHE A 765 -21.82 -30.07 -12.38
CA PHE A 765 -22.26 -28.70 -12.61
C PHE A 765 -21.48 -27.66 -11.79
N SER A 766 -20.29 -28.02 -11.30
CA SER A 766 -19.39 -27.11 -10.57
C SER A 766 -18.17 -26.78 -11.41
N PHE A 767 -17.93 -25.51 -11.67
CA PHE A 767 -16.69 -25.06 -12.31
C PHE A 767 -15.45 -25.11 -11.39
N ASN A 768 -15.64 -25.43 -10.09
CA ASN A 768 -14.54 -25.59 -9.12
C ASN A 768 -14.02 -27.04 -9.02
N VAL A 769 -14.76 -28.03 -9.58
CA VAL A 769 -14.48 -29.46 -9.41
C VAL A 769 -14.16 -30.09 -10.76
N LYS A 770 -13.16 -30.95 -10.80
CA LYS A 770 -12.82 -31.75 -11.99
C LYS A 770 -13.99 -32.60 -12.45
N GLY A 771 -14.09 -32.78 -13.75
CA GLY A 771 -15.09 -33.65 -14.38
C GLY A 771 -16.16 -32.90 -15.16
N GLY A 772 -16.61 -31.73 -14.71
CA GLY A 772 -17.59 -30.93 -15.45
C GLY A 772 -17.07 -29.58 -15.92
N ARG A 773 -15.97 -29.09 -15.31
CA ARG A 773 -15.33 -27.85 -15.70
C ARG A 773 -14.51 -27.99 -16.99
N CYS A 774 -14.26 -26.89 -17.65
CA CYS A 774 -13.25 -26.83 -18.70
C CYS A 774 -11.86 -26.99 -18.08
N GLU A 775 -11.12 -28.01 -18.45
CA GLU A 775 -9.78 -28.26 -17.87
C GLU A 775 -8.71 -27.31 -18.43
N ALA A 776 -8.90 -26.69 -19.59
CA ALA A 776 -7.95 -25.73 -20.16
C ALA A 776 -7.84 -24.45 -19.34
N CYS A 777 -8.95 -23.92 -18.80
CA CYS A 777 -8.99 -22.77 -17.91
C CYS A 777 -9.33 -23.14 -16.46
N GLU A 778 -9.36 -24.41 -16.15
CA GLU A 778 -9.72 -24.96 -14.83
C GLU A 778 -11.05 -24.42 -14.24
N GLY A 779 -11.97 -23.99 -15.12
CA GLY A 779 -13.26 -23.43 -14.74
C GLY A 779 -13.27 -21.91 -14.53
N ASP A 780 -12.16 -21.21 -14.76
CA ASP A 780 -12.10 -19.75 -14.65
C ASP A 780 -12.83 -19.03 -15.79
N GLY A 781 -12.97 -19.69 -16.95
CA GLY A 781 -13.53 -19.08 -18.16
C GLY A 781 -12.53 -18.20 -18.89
N VAL A 782 -11.46 -17.80 -18.22
CA VAL A 782 -10.36 -16.97 -18.72
C VAL A 782 -9.03 -17.66 -18.44
N ILE A 783 -8.02 -17.34 -19.22
CA ILE A 783 -6.62 -17.77 -19.00
C ILE A 783 -5.86 -16.54 -18.52
N LYS A 784 -5.22 -16.66 -17.37
CA LYS A 784 -4.33 -15.65 -16.84
C LYS A 784 -3.00 -15.72 -17.56
N VAL A 785 -2.60 -14.63 -18.18
CA VAL A 785 -1.26 -14.45 -18.76
C VAL A 785 -0.46 -13.58 -17.79
N GLU A 786 0.53 -14.19 -17.14
CA GLU A 786 1.40 -13.47 -16.20
C GLU A 786 2.43 -12.65 -16.97
N MET A 787 2.43 -11.36 -16.72
CA MET A 787 3.35 -10.39 -17.32
C MET A 787 4.31 -9.87 -16.23
N HIS A 788 5.55 -10.35 -16.21
CA HIS A 788 6.52 -10.14 -15.12
C HIS A 788 6.71 -8.70 -14.64
N PHE A 789 6.45 -7.70 -15.48
CA PHE A 789 6.59 -6.26 -15.15
C PHE A 789 5.30 -5.45 -15.34
N LEU A 790 4.22 -6.10 -15.79
CA LEU A 790 2.92 -5.49 -16.08
C LEU A 790 1.82 -6.20 -15.29
N PRO A 791 0.65 -5.58 -15.10
CA PRO A 791 -0.51 -6.29 -14.55
C PRO A 791 -0.86 -7.54 -15.37
N ASP A 792 -1.32 -8.59 -14.68
CA ASP A 792 -1.73 -9.83 -15.31
C ASP A 792 -2.91 -9.60 -16.26
N VAL A 793 -2.83 -10.13 -17.47
CA VAL A 793 -3.91 -10.04 -18.47
C VAL A 793 -4.76 -11.31 -18.44
N TYR A 794 -6.08 -11.13 -18.45
CA TYR A 794 -7.05 -12.21 -18.50
C TYR A 794 -7.68 -12.31 -19.89
N VAL A 795 -7.40 -13.40 -20.61
CA VAL A 795 -7.92 -13.65 -21.96
C VAL A 795 -9.02 -14.70 -21.91
N PRO A 796 -10.16 -14.54 -22.59
CA PRO A 796 -11.18 -15.58 -22.68
C PRO A 796 -10.60 -16.92 -23.13
N CYS A 797 -10.96 -18.00 -22.45
CA CYS A 797 -10.49 -19.33 -22.77
C CYS A 797 -11.00 -19.76 -24.15
N GLU A 798 -10.11 -20.04 -25.09
CA GLU A 798 -10.46 -20.45 -26.47
C GLU A 798 -11.27 -21.76 -26.54
N VAL A 799 -11.01 -22.69 -25.61
CA VAL A 799 -11.67 -24.00 -25.56
C VAL A 799 -13.13 -23.88 -25.15
N CYS A 800 -13.43 -23.20 -24.06
CA CYS A 800 -14.81 -23.06 -23.56
C CYS A 800 -15.45 -21.72 -23.94
N LYS A 801 -14.72 -20.82 -24.59
CA LYS A 801 -15.20 -19.48 -24.99
C LYS A 801 -15.87 -18.71 -23.83
N GLY A 802 -15.24 -18.75 -22.66
CA GLY A 802 -15.76 -18.11 -21.46
C GLY A 802 -16.78 -18.92 -20.66
N LYS A 803 -17.33 -20.01 -21.18
CA LYS A 803 -18.44 -20.78 -20.60
C LYS A 803 -18.08 -21.61 -19.37
N ARG A 804 -16.80 -21.75 -18.99
CA ARG A 804 -16.31 -22.39 -17.77
C ARG A 804 -16.45 -23.91 -17.69
N PHE A 805 -17.31 -24.53 -18.46
CA PHE A 805 -17.63 -25.96 -18.45
C PHE A 805 -17.16 -26.67 -19.72
N ASN A 806 -17.01 -27.98 -19.61
CA ASN A 806 -16.75 -28.82 -20.78
C ASN A 806 -18.03 -29.00 -21.61
N ARG A 807 -17.88 -29.51 -22.84
CA ARG A 807 -18.95 -29.61 -23.82
C ARG A 807 -20.09 -30.49 -23.30
N GLU A 808 -19.78 -31.64 -22.71
CA GLU A 808 -20.79 -32.63 -22.26
C GLU A 808 -21.64 -32.05 -21.10
N THR A 809 -21.11 -31.22 -20.25
CA THR A 809 -21.87 -30.54 -19.20
C THR A 809 -22.82 -29.49 -19.78
N LEU A 810 -22.38 -28.78 -20.85
CA LEU A 810 -23.19 -27.77 -21.54
C LEU A 810 -24.33 -28.36 -22.38
N GLU A 811 -24.29 -29.64 -22.72
CA GLU A 811 -25.37 -30.35 -23.45
C GLU A 811 -26.61 -30.54 -22.57
N VAL A 812 -26.49 -30.56 -21.26
CA VAL A 812 -27.62 -30.66 -20.33
C VAL A 812 -28.39 -29.34 -20.29
N LEU A 813 -29.63 -29.37 -20.80
CA LEU A 813 -30.44 -28.17 -20.93
C LEU A 813 -31.69 -28.22 -20.05
N PHE A 814 -32.04 -27.09 -19.46
CA PHE A 814 -33.32 -26.83 -18.84
C PHE A 814 -33.98 -25.68 -19.55
N LYS A 815 -35.19 -25.88 -20.07
CA LYS A 815 -35.91 -24.90 -20.94
C LYS A 815 -35.00 -24.34 -22.04
N GLY A 816 -34.17 -25.19 -22.67
CA GLY A 816 -33.27 -24.80 -23.75
C GLY A 816 -32.00 -24.01 -23.32
N LYS A 817 -31.73 -23.88 -22.03
CA LYS A 817 -30.56 -23.17 -21.49
C LYS A 817 -29.63 -24.12 -20.72
N SER A 818 -28.33 -24.03 -20.99
CA SER A 818 -27.29 -24.71 -20.22
C SER A 818 -27.02 -23.98 -18.89
N ILE A 819 -26.25 -24.63 -17.99
CA ILE A 819 -25.86 -23.97 -16.74
C ILE A 819 -25.00 -22.72 -16.96
N ALA A 820 -24.19 -22.66 -18.01
CA ALA A 820 -23.44 -21.46 -18.38
C ALA A 820 -24.37 -20.33 -18.81
N ASP A 821 -25.37 -20.63 -19.67
CA ASP A 821 -26.34 -19.61 -20.11
C ASP A 821 -27.15 -19.05 -18.93
N VAL A 822 -27.41 -19.87 -17.89
CA VAL A 822 -28.06 -19.42 -16.65
C VAL A 822 -27.15 -18.49 -15.83
N LEU A 823 -25.85 -18.77 -15.78
CA LEU A 823 -24.89 -17.88 -15.09
C LEU A 823 -24.72 -16.54 -15.80
N ASP A 824 -25.01 -16.45 -17.10
CA ASP A 824 -24.96 -15.22 -17.89
C ASP A 824 -26.29 -14.43 -17.85
N MET A 825 -27.38 -15.00 -17.31
CA MET A 825 -28.65 -14.31 -17.14
C MET A 825 -28.55 -13.16 -16.14
N THR A 826 -29.32 -12.10 -16.37
CA THR A 826 -29.59 -11.12 -15.31
C THR A 826 -30.38 -11.78 -14.17
N VAL A 827 -30.38 -11.17 -12.98
CA VAL A 827 -31.15 -11.68 -11.85
C VAL A 827 -32.67 -11.69 -12.18
N ALA A 828 -33.16 -10.68 -12.89
CA ALA A 828 -34.53 -10.59 -13.32
C ALA A 828 -34.90 -11.73 -14.29
N ASP A 829 -34.08 -11.95 -15.32
CA ASP A 829 -34.29 -13.06 -16.27
C ASP A 829 -34.24 -14.42 -15.58
N ALA A 830 -33.29 -14.58 -14.67
CA ALA A 830 -33.19 -15.83 -13.90
C ALA A 830 -34.36 -16.04 -12.96
N TYR A 831 -34.93 -14.98 -12.38
CA TYR A 831 -36.14 -15.06 -11.56
C TYR A 831 -37.35 -15.54 -12.38
N ASP A 832 -37.57 -14.97 -13.56
CA ASP A 832 -38.64 -15.39 -14.48
C ASP A 832 -38.42 -16.81 -14.99
N PHE A 833 -37.18 -17.16 -15.34
CA PHE A 833 -36.80 -18.48 -15.82
C PHE A 833 -37.06 -19.59 -14.80
N PHE A 834 -36.71 -19.32 -13.51
CA PHE A 834 -36.92 -20.27 -12.40
C PHE A 834 -38.23 -20.05 -11.62
N SER A 835 -39.20 -19.28 -12.13
CA SER A 835 -40.45 -18.99 -11.45
C SER A 835 -41.17 -20.26 -10.97
N GLY A 836 -41.08 -21.35 -11.72
CA GLY A 836 -41.65 -22.66 -11.36
C GLY A 836 -40.80 -23.48 -10.35
N VAL A 837 -39.69 -22.97 -9.86
CA VAL A 837 -38.83 -23.65 -8.90
C VAL A 837 -38.77 -22.85 -7.57
N PRO A 838 -39.65 -23.18 -6.59
CA PRO A 838 -39.91 -22.31 -5.43
C PRO A 838 -38.69 -21.91 -4.65
N ARG A 839 -37.73 -22.83 -4.45
CA ARG A 839 -36.49 -22.57 -3.73
C ARG A 839 -35.58 -21.53 -4.42
N LEU A 840 -35.45 -21.61 -5.74
CA LEU A 840 -34.64 -20.66 -6.52
C LEU A 840 -35.39 -19.34 -6.67
N ALA A 841 -36.71 -19.39 -6.99
CA ALA A 841 -37.53 -18.20 -7.14
C ALA A 841 -37.53 -17.33 -5.87
N LYS A 842 -37.60 -17.95 -4.67
CA LYS A 842 -37.54 -17.21 -3.41
C LYS A 842 -36.20 -16.44 -3.21
N GLN A 843 -35.08 -17.08 -3.53
CA GLN A 843 -33.76 -16.46 -3.38
C GLN A 843 -33.53 -15.37 -4.44
N LEU A 844 -33.91 -15.62 -5.70
CA LEU A 844 -33.77 -14.68 -6.80
C LEU A 844 -34.67 -13.45 -6.59
N LYS A 845 -35.91 -13.63 -6.08
CA LYS A 845 -36.82 -12.51 -5.76
C LYS A 845 -36.23 -11.50 -4.77
N THR A 846 -35.36 -11.95 -3.87
CA THR A 846 -34.69 -11.06 -2.90
C THR A 846 -33.66 -10.15 -3.58
N LEU A 847 -33.09 -10.60 -4.69
CA LEU A 847 -32.09 -9.85 -5.45
C LEU A 847 -32.70 -9.05 -6.60
N ALA A 848 -33.82 -9.53 -7.20
CA ALA A 848 -34.58 -8.83 -8.21
C ALA A 848 -35.42 -7.70 -7.59
#